data_9dd192dfd104bbbc624dfb1248960401
#
_entry.id   9dd192dfd104bbbc624dfb1248960401
#
_cell.length_a   1.000
_cell.length_b   1.000
_cell.length_c   1.000
_cell.angle_alpha   90.00
_cell.angle_beta   90.00
_cell.angle_gamma   90.00
#
_symmetry.space_group_name_H-M   'P 1'
#
loop_
_entity.id
_entity.type
_entity.pdbx_description
1 polymer ?
#
loop_
_entity_poly.entity_id
_entity_poly.type
_entity_poly.pdbx_seq_one_letter_code
_entity_poly.pdbx_strand_id
1 'polypeptide(L)'
;MPKVNSRSLRFTERHATKYAASLLFIGLSLPATALADERYDALIRQARSGDTAPVLAYLSQRRAQEGLSLQQRADYIQVAGWAGHDEEVVALWRADGAALQRDSASLATAARAYRNLKQWQPSLRLWRTALQLAPADGGLQRGYVMTLADAGQDAQAQTEAAKAEKLLEPATWYLTRAYVDQAAGRSWAALENATHARALAPSDTGIQAYYVTLLAANRVADPALRESQGLTLPPVQQRRLQADEAAELVRLSFIDARGEQERFVIADRALARYDQLLTQWRPLPEAQDSYQQARIDRLGALLARYRMADVVSEYQTLQAEGRTVPDYAQRWAASAYLYLQQPDKAQAIFGRLNAAAPQAVTAEDETDLFYAQAENERIDQAALLAQRVSQRYPYATRLYQLPTLAYNDDWLVGQSLLAQSRVYQRDLAEAERQLTHLARTAPGNQGLRISLASVYLARGWPRRAEEELKQVEGLEPRSLPLEIQQGYVAQGLQEWRQLDLLADDVIQRAPESVAAQQFERSRRIHHMSELRISGNQGIDSDGPVSGSHDFGIHAALYSPPIYDNWRLFTGWGFNTGQFDEGKGINRDLSAGAEWRSRDLWLEAEVANRNYGHGNELGLRLSSWYDLNDQWRLGGSVARLSAETPLRALTNGISANGGNLWLRWQQNESRELRASVAPSHFSDGNNRLEYGLEGRQRLLAGARYRLDMNLTLSGSRNSQENVPYYNPKRDFTLLPSLTLDHTLYRHYQTEWSQQFQAGAGSYWQRDYARKPITQLGYGQRVSWNGVLDAGVMLQFEKHPYDGKRERNIGVTFDLNYRF
;
A
#
# COMPACT_ATOMS: atom_id res chain seq x y z
N MET A 1 1.94 -13.63 -16.69
CA MET A 1 2.89 -13.79 -17.83
C MET A 1 2.09 -14.07 -19.09
N PRO A 2 1.97 -13.15 -20.02
CA PRO A 2 1.38 -13.49 -21.32
C PRO A 2 2.44 -14.20 -22.15
N LYS A 3 2.04 -15.31 -22.76
CA LYS A 3 2.84 -16.01 -23.76
C LYS A 3 3.18 -15.01 -24.88
N VAL A 4 4.43 -14.61 -24.95
CA VAL A 4 4.94 -13.86 -26.09
C VAL A 4 4.89 -14.77 -27.30
N ASN A 5 3.98 -14.50 -28.22
CA ASN A 5 4.01 -15.07 -29.56
C ASN A 5 5.37 -14.80 -30.17
N SER A 6 6.18 -15.84 -30.29
CA SER A 6 7.43 -15.80 -31.01
C SER A 6 7.15 -15.60 -32.50
N ARG A 7 7.01 -14.34 -32.92
CA ARG A 7 7.22 -14.01 -34.31
C ARG A 7 8.70 -14.21 -34.61
N SER A 8 8.99 -15.26 -35.36
CA SER A 8 10.30 -15.57 -35.89
C SER A 8 10.89 -14.32 -36.59
N LEU A 9 11.86 -13.69 -35.95
CA LEU A 9 12.73 -12.71 -36.62
C LEU A 9 13.51 -13.46 -37.68
N ARG A 10 13.18 -13.23 -38.93
CA ARG A 10 13.98 -13.71 -40.06
C ARG A 10 15.33 -12.99 -40.01
N PHE A 11 16.38 -13.71 -39.67
CA PHE A 11 17.74 -13.27 -39.86
C PHE A 11 18.02 -13.22 -41.37
N THR A 12 17.96 -12.06 -41.97
CA THR A 12 18.50 -11.84 -43.32
C THR A 12 20.00 -11.68 -43.16
N GLU A 13 20.76 -12.75 -43.34
CA GLU A 13 22.20 -12.69 -43.57
C GLU A 13 22.46 -11.93 -44.88
N ARG A 14 22.60 -10.63 -44.81
CA ARG A 14 23.28 -9.84 -45.83
C ARG A 14 24.62 -9.41 -45.25
N HIS A 15 25.66 -10.25 -45.46
CA HIS A 15 27.02 -9.85 -45.71
C HIS A 15 27.85 -11.12 -45.96
N ALA A 16 28.07 -11.40 -47.26
CA ALA A 16 28.96 -12.44 -47.68
C ALA A 16 30.43 -12.00 -47.44
N THR A 17 31.11 -12.79 -46.71
CA THR A 17 32.52 -12.69 -46.39
C THR A 17 33.33 -12.87 -47.66
N LYS A 18 34.20 -11.93 -47.92
CA LYS A 18 35.31 -12.06 -48.91
C LYS A 18 36.36 -13.05 -48.35
N TYR A 19 36.48 -14.17 -48.96
CA TYR A 19 37.76 -14.89 -49.05
C TYR A 19 37.98 -15.37 -50.47
N ALA A 20 39.01 -14.79 -51.10
CA ALA A 20 39.57 -15.26 -52.33
C ALA A 20 40.58 -16.35 -52.00
N ALA A 21 40.41 -17.52 -52.59
CA ALA A 21 41.47 -18.51 -52.72
C ALA A 21 41.74 -18.67 -54.21
N SER A 22 42.96 -18.20 -54.59
CA SER A 22 43.55 -18.34 -55.88
C SER A 22 43.87 -19.79 -56.20
N LEU A 23 43.43 -20.31 -57.32
CA LEU A 23 44.09 -21.43 -58.03
C LEU A 23 44.11 -21.15 -59.52
N LEU A 24 45.29 -20.92 -59.99
CA LEU A 24 45.68 -20.94 -61.43
C LEU A 24 45.52 -22.34 -61.99
N PHE A 25 44.86 -22.50 -63.14
CA PHE A 25 45.20 -23.57 -64.06
C PHE A 25 45.02 -23.12 -65.55
N ILE A 26 46.04 -23.48 -66.30
CA ILE A 26 46.38 -23.06 -67.66
C ILE A 26 45.55 -23.88 -68.67
N GLY A 27 44.98 -23.27 -69.65
CA GLY A 27 44.98 -23.43 -71.06
C GLY A 27 44.40 -24.66 -71.74
N LEU A 28 43.52 -24.49 -72.63
CA LEU A 28 43.58 -24.68 -74.08
C LEU A 28 42.19 -24.94 -74.67
N SER A 29 41.77 -24.01 -75.49
CA SER A 29 40.95 -24.08 -76.69
C SER A 29 39.91 -25.17 -76.86
N LEU A 30 38.63 -24.69 -77.02
CA LEU A 30 37.81 -25.04 -78.17
C LEU A 30 36.54 -24.18 -78.28
N PRO A 31 36.01 -23.92 -79.45
CA PRO A 31 35.18 -22.80 -79.73
C PRO A 31 33.70 -23.12 -79.65
N ALA A 32 32.88 -22.27 -79.35
CA ALA A 32 31.40 -22.28 -79.24
C ALA A 32 30.85 -22.66 -77.84
N THR A 33 31.42 -23.56 -77.10
CA THR A 33 31.08 -23.80 -75.65
C THR A 33 31.68 -22.78 -74.76
N ALA A 34 32.81 -22.17 -75.05
CA ALA A 34 33.55 -21.24 -74.27
C ALA A 34 32.75 -19.89 -74.03
N LEU A 35 32.02 -19.40 -75.00
CA LEU A 35 31.26 -18.14 -74.90
C LEU A 35 29.98 -18.31 -74.04
N ALA A 36 29.37 -19.50 -74.02
CA ALA A 36 28.23 -19.82 -73.19
C ALA A 36 28.68 -20.03 -71.73
N ASP A 37 29.84 -20.63 -71.46
CA ASP A 37 30.43 -20.81 -70.17
C ASP A 37 30.90 -19.45 -69.56
N GLU A 38 31.51 -18.54 -70.35
CA GLU A 38 31.89 -17.21 -69.83
C GLU A 38 30.70 -16.35 -69.43
N ARG A 39 29.60 -16.42 -70.17
CA ARG A 39 28.36 -15.70 -69.81
C ARG A 39 27.76 -16.31 -68.56
N TYR A 40 27.72 -17.61 -68.42
CA TYR A 40 27.21 -18.30 -67.25
C TYR A 40 28.05 -17.97 -66.01
N ASP A 41 29.36 -18.06 -66.13
CA ASP A 41 30.29 -17.68 -65.05
C ASP A 41 30.17 -16.21 -64.62
N ALA A 42 29.89 -15.30 -65.57
CA ALA A 42 29.59 -13.91 -65.25
C ALA A 42 28.30 -13.79 -64.45
N LEU A 43 27.23 -14.48 -64.79
CA LEU A 43 25.97 -14.50 -64.05
C LEU A 43 26.17 -15.09 -62.65
N ILE A 44 26.95 -16.15 -62.47
CA ILE A 44 27.26 -16.72 -61.14
C ILE A 44 28.08 -15.71 -60.31
N ARG A 45 29.04 -14.98 -60.90
CA ARG A 45 29.78 -13.92 -60.18
C ARG A 45 28.84 -12.80 -59.76
N GLN A 46 27.91 -12.39 -60.65
CA GLN A 46 26.91 -11.39 -60.35
C GLN A 46 26.01 -11.84 -59.15
N ALA A 47 25.53 -13.11 -59.18
CA ALA A 47 24.76 -13.67 -58.07
C ALA A 47 25.53 -13.70 -56.77
N ARG A 48 26.84 -13.98 -56.74
CA ARG A 48 27.69 -13.90 -55.55
C ARG A 48 27.87 -12.51 -55.02
N SER A 49 27.71 -11.47 -55.85
CA SER A 49 27.68 -10.06 -55.42
C SER A 49 26.32 -9.60 -54.92
N GLY A 50 25.32 -10.48 -54.89
CA GLY A 50 23.96 -10.22 -54.35
C GLY A 50 22.87 -10.06 -55.38
N ASP A 51 23.19 -9.92 -56.69
CA ASP A 51 22.18 -9.85 -57.73
C ASP A 51 21.91 -11.24 -58.31
N THR A 52 20.94 -11.94 -57.73
CA THR A 52 20.60 -13.32 -58.01
C THR A 52 19.55 -13.45 -59.14
N ALA A 53 18.77 -12.44 -59.42
CA ALA A 53 17.62 -12.49 -60.35
C ALA A 53 18.02 -12.89 -61.80
N PRO A 54 19.09 -12.35 -62.40
CA PRO A 54 19.47 -12.69 -63.76
C PRO A 54 19.85 -14.16 -63.95
N VAL A 55 20.59 -14.73 -62.99
CA VAL A 55 20.99 -16.16 -63.08
C VAL A 55 19.82 -17.12 -62.82
N LEU A 56 18.91 -16.74 -61.91
CA LEU A 56 17.71 -17.55 -61.64
C LEU A 56 16.80 -17.58 -62.88
N ALA A 57 16.62 -16.46 -63.57
CA ALA A 57 15.86 -16.40 -64.82
C ALA A 57 16.52 -17.24 -65.90
N TYR A 58 17.86 -17.15 -66.04
CA TYR A 58 18.64 -17.93 -67.03
C TYR A 58 18.49 -19.45 -66.74
N LEU A 59 18.69 -19.85 -65.51
CA LEU A 59 18.62 -21.29 -65.14
C LEU A 59 17.18 -21.85 -65.26
N SER A 60 16.19 -21.05 -64.94
CA SER A 60 14.78 -21.44 -65.11
C SER A 60 14.42 -21.63 -66.56
N GLN A 61 14.80 -20.69 -67.41
CA GLN A 61 14.57 -20.80 -68.87
C GLN A 61 15.31 -22.01 -69.48
N ARG A 62 16.58 -22.21 -69.14
CA ARG A 62 17.39 -23.29 -69.63
C ARG A 62 16.85 -24.66 -69.18
N ARG A 63 16.38 -24.79 -67.95
CA ARG A 63 15.71 -25.95 -67.43
C ARG A 63 14.52 -26.40 -68.27
N ALA A 64 13.73 -25.41 -68.72
CA ALA A 64 12.53 -25.68 -69.55
C ALA A 64 12.84 -26.02 -71.00
N GLN A 65 13.97 -25.58 -71.53
CA GLN A 65 14.30 -25.74 -72.97
C GLN A 65 15.25 -26.90 -73.24
N GLU A 66 16.36 -27.06 -72.49
CA GLU A 66 17.46 -27.98 -72.81
C GLU A 66 17.82 -28.91 -71.65
N GLY A 67 17.25 -28.68 -70.46
CA GLY A 67 17.68 -29.34 -69.24
C GLY A 67 18.93 -28.72 -68.65
N LEU A 68 19.30 -29.11 -67.44
CA LEU A 68 20.43 -28.60 -66.70
C LEU A 68 21.52 -29.65 -66.49
N SER A 69 22.77 -29.25 -66.63
CA SER A 69 23.91 -30.07 -66.15
C SER A 69 23.86 -30.28 -64.67
N LEU A 70 24.58 -31.22 -64.12
CA LEU A 70 24.66 -31.48 -62.66
C LEU A 70 25.17 -30.25 -61.93
N GLN A 71 26.17 -29.58 -62.45
CA GLN A 71 26.66 -28.30 -61.87
C GLN A 71 25.58 -27.18 -61.86
N GLN A 72 24.88 -27.03 -63.00
CA GLN A 72 23.83 -26.01 -63.09
C GLN A 72 22.60 -26.30 -62.17
N ARG A 73 22.31 -27.58 -61.90
CA ARG A 73 21.28 -27.96 -60.90
C ARG A 73 21.72 -27.56 -59.49
N ALA A 74 22.98 -27.87 -59.15
CA ALA A 74 23.59 -27.45 -57.88
C ALA A 74 23.60 -25.92 -57.72
N ASP A 75 24.06 -25.21 -58.71
CA ASP A 75 24.09 -23.75 -58.70
C ASP A 75 22.71 -23.17 -58.59
N TYR A 76 21.69 -23.76 -59.26
CA TYR A 76 20.29 -23.24 -59.16
C TYR A 76 19.78 -23.31 -57.71
N ILE A 77 19.98 -24.48 -57.07
CA ILE A 77 19.60 -24.66 -55.66
C ILE A 77 20.34 -23.66 -54.80
N GLN A 78 21.67 -23.46 -54.96
CA GLN A 78 22.48 -22.57 -54.18
C GLN A 78 22.07 -21.10 -54.38
N VAL A 79 21.90 -20.66 -55.61
CA VAL A 79 21.50 -19.29 -55.93
C VAL A 79 20.07 -18.98 -55.46
N ALA A 80 19.13 -19.88 -55.65
CA ALA A 80 17.78 -19.74 -55.08
C ALA A 80 17.82 -19.65 -53.55
N GLY A 81 18.74 -20.41 -52.90
CA GLY A 81 18.97 -20.28 -51.48
C GLY A 81 19.59 -18.93 -51.06
N TRP A 82 20.50 -18.36 -51.88
CA TRP A 82 21.03 -17.01 -51.64
C TRP A 82 19.97 -15.92 -51.81
N ALA A 83 19.01 -16.14 -52.74
CA ALA A 83 17.86 -15.26 -52.93
C ALA A 83 16.79 -15.37 -51.84
N GLY A 84 16.90 -16.37 -50.94
CA GLY A 84 15.91 -16.62 -49.91
C GLY A 84 14.61 -17.26 -50.43
N HIS A 85 14.64 -17.88 -51.60
CA HIS A 85 13.49 -18.54 -52.25
C HIS A 85 13.34 -19.98 -51.71
N ASP A 86 13.08 -20.16 -50.42
CA ASP A 86 13.06 -21.47 -49.76
C ASP A 86 12.09 -22.48 -50.37
N GLU A 87 10.93 -22.04 -50.81
CA GLU A 87 9.93 -22.90 -51.50
C GLU A 87 10.46 -23.40 -52.84
N GLU A 88 11.12 -22.52 -53.61
CA GLU A 88 11.76 -22.88 -54.88
C GLU A 88 12.92 -23.84 -54.66
N VAL A 89 13.78 -23.62 -53.65
CA VAL A 89 14.85 -24.54 -53.26
C VAL A 89 14.31 -25.93 -52.95
N VAL A 90 13.21 -26.02 -52.19
CA VAL A 90 12.59 -27.29 -51.83
C VAL A 90 11.99 -27.97 -53.08
N ALA A 91 11.36 -27.23 -54.00
CA ALA A 91 10.84 -27.76 -55.24
C ALA A 91 11.98 -28.29 -56.13
N LEU A 92 13.07 -27.53 -56.30
CA LEU A 92 14.27 -27.94 -57.04
C LEU A 92 14.90 -29.19 -56.41
N TRP A 93 15.01 -29.24 -55.08
CA TRP A 93 15.55 -30.40 -54.38
C TRP A 93 14.70 -31.64 -54.55
N ARG A 94 13.39 -31.55 -54.52
CA ARG A 94 12.49 -32.66 -54.77
C ARG A 94 12.65 -33.26 -56.22
N ALA A 95 12.95 -32.37 -57.18
CA ALA A 95 13.12 -32.79 -58.57
C ALA A 95 14.52 -33.34 -58.87
N ASP A 96 15.56 -32.69 -58.36
CA ASP A 96 16.94 -32.93 -58.76
C ASP A 96 17.82 -33.52 -57.63
N GLY A 97 17.34 -33.58 -56.37
CA GLY A 97 18.12 -33.95 -55.23
C GLY A 97 18.72 -35.36 -55.27
N ALA A 98 18.07 -36.29 -55.96
CA ALA A 98 18.60 -37.64 -56.17
C ALA A 98 19.99 -37.63 -56.86
N ALA A 99 20.21 -36.74 -57.81
CA ALA A 99 21.49 -36.61 -58.52
C ALA A 99 22.56 -35.85 -57.70
N LEU A 100 22.12 -35.06 -56.68
CA LEU A 100 22.96 -34.15 -55.89
C LEU A 100 23.32 -34.69 -54.49
N GLN A 101 23.08 -35.98 -54.23
CA GLN A 101 23.35 -36.61 -52.93
C GLN A 101 24.81 -36.60 -52.49
N ARG A 102 25.75 -36.28 -53.37
CA ARG A 102 27.16 -36.16 -53.07
C ARG A 102 27.69 -34.71 -53.03
N ASP A 103 26.80 -33.72 -53.22
CA ASP A 103 27.10 -32.31 -53.13
C ASP A 103 26.66 -31.75 -51.76
N SER A 104 27.60 -31.61 -50.85
CA SER A 104 27.35 -31.15 -49.46
C SER A 104 26.78 -29.73 -49.46
N ALA A 105 27.13 -28.86 -50.39
CA ALA A 105 26.65 -27.47 -50.47
C ALA A 105 25.17 -27.40 -50.84
N SER A 106 24.75 -28.19 -51.87
CA SER A 106 23.32 -28.33 -52.23
C SER A 106 22.47 -28.97 -51.13
N LEU A 107 23.02 -30.02 -50.46
CA LEU A 107 22.41 -30.66 -49.33
C LEU A 107 22.20 -29.64 -48.18
N ALA A 108 23.20 -28.82 -47.87
CA ALA A 108 23.11 -27.79 -46.82
C ALA A 108 22.11 -26.71 -47.16
N THR A 109 22.08 -26.28 -48.44
CA THR A 109 21.14 -25.27 -48.90
C THR A 109 19.69 -25.79 -48.81
N ALA A 110 19.43 -26.98 -49.31
CA ALA A 110 18.13 -27.62 -49.20
C ALA A 110 17.72 -27.88 -47.76
N ALA A 111 18.64 -28.32 -46.88
CA ALA A 111 18.39 -28.52 -45.50
C ALA A 111 18.00 -27.19 -44.79
N ARG A 112 18.68 -26.08 -45.10
CA ARG A 112 18.36 -24.75 -44.60
C ARG A 112 16.97 -24.30 -45.05
N ALA A 113 16.61 -24.50 -46.34
CA ALA A 113 15.29 -24.15 -46.83
C ALA A 113 14.16 -24.97 -46.18
N TYR A 114 14.36 -26.27 -45.96
CA TYR A 114 13.44 -27.07 -45.21
C TYR A 114 13.28 -26.61 -43.77
N ARG A 115 14.41 -26.20 -43.09
CA ARG A 115 14.38 -25.63 -41.77
C ARG A 115 13.56 -24.34 -41.74
N ASN A 116 13.77 -23.42 -42.67
CA ASN A 116 13.07 -22.14 -42.76
C ASN A 116 11.56 -22.33 -42.97
N LEU A 117 11.18 -23.37 -43.69
CA LEU A 117 9.79 -23.80 -43.90
C LEU A 117 9.27 -24.69 -42.76
N LYS A 118 10.03 -24.84 -41.67
CA LYS A 118 9.69 -25.65 -40.47
C LYS A 118 9.44 -27.14 -40.77
N GLN A 119 10.03 -27.64 -41.83
CA GLN A 119 9.98 -29.06 -42.20
C GLN A 119 11.20 -29.77 -41.58
N TRP A 120 11.17 -29.99 -40.28
CA TRP A 120 12.31 -30.45 -39.48
C TRP A 120 12.90 -31.78 -39.92
N GLN A 121 12.07 -32.77 -40.14
CA GLN A 121 12.55 -34.14 -40.44
C GLN A 121 13.30 -34.25 -41.79
N PRO A 122 12.80 -33.67 -42.90
CA PRO A 122 13.60 -33.56 -44.13
C PRO A 122 14.90 -32.81 -43.93
N SER A 123 14.85 -31.65 -43.24
CA SER A 123 16.03 -30.85 -42.96
C SER A 123 17.11 -31.63 -42.20
N LEU A 124 16.74 -32.28 -41.10
CA LEU A 124 17.66 -33.10 -40.29
C LEU A 124 18.28 -34.28 -41.05
N ARG A 125 17.51 -34.90 -41.95
CA ARG A 125 18.07 -35.97 -42.81
C ARG A 125 19.15 -35.43 -43.75
N LEU A 126 18.90 -34.29 -44.40
CA LEU A 126 19.84 -33.69 -45.33
C LEU A 126 21.12 -33.21 -44.63
N TRP A 127 20.99 -32.62 -43.43
CA TRP A 127 22.16 -32.26 -42.62
C TRP A 127 23.03 -33.46 -42.26
N ARG A 128 22.41 -34.57 -41.85
CA ARG A 128 23.15 -35.81 -41.54
C ARG A 128 23.89 -36.35 -42.77
N THR A 129 23.24 -36.32 -43.93
CA THR A 129 23.87 -36.74 -45.19
C THR A 129 25.04 -35.84 -45.57
N ALA A 130 24.86 -34.51 -45.41
CA ALA A 130 25.92 -33.56 -45.69
C ALA A 130 27.13 -33.73 -44.72
N LEU A 131 26.89 -34.00 -43.46
CA LEU A 131 27.93 -34.29 -42.48
C LEU A 131 28.63 -35.62 -42.69
N GLN A 132 27.98 -36.62 -43.27
CA GLN A 132 28.65 -37.87 -43.67
C GLN A 132 29.66 -37.63 -44.79
N LEU A 133 29.42 -36.65 -45.68
CA LEU A 133 30.31 -36.27 -46.75
C LEU A 133 31.47 -35.39 -46.28
N ALA A 134 31.21 -34.54 -45.35
CA ALA A 134 32.21 -33.58 -44.81
C ALA A 134 32.07 -33.46 -43.29
N PRO A 135 32.55 -34.44 -42.52
CA PRO A 135 32.37 -34.53 -41.08
C PRO A 135 33.13 -33.44 -40.27
N ALA A 136 34.15 -32.85 -40.89
CA ALA A 136 34.94 -31.79 -40.28
C ALA A 136 34.44 -30.37 -40.65
N ASP A 137 33.36 -30.22 -41.38
CA ASP A 137 32.81 -28.92 -41.76
C ASP A 137 31.96 -28.35 -40.59
N GLY A 138 32.54 -27.34 -39.95
CA GLY A 138 31.88 -26.63 -38.84
C GLY A 138 30.58 -25.93 -39.23
N GLY A 139 30.47 -25.45 -40.49
CA GLY A 139 29.24 -24.81 -41.00
C GLY A 139 28.06 -25.77 -41.11
N LEU A 140 28.32 -26.98 -41.59
CA LEU A 140 27.36 -28.08 -41.66
C LEU A 140 26.93 -28.50 -40.24
N GLN A 141 27.90 -28.66 -39.33
CA GLN A 141 27.64 -29.01 -37.94
C GLN A 141 26.76 -27.94 -37.26
N ARG A 142 27.07 -26.66 -37.46
CA ARG A 142 26.28 -25.54 -36.94
C ARG A 142 24.85 -25.57 -37.48
N GLY A 143 24.67 -25.75 -38.79
CA GLY A 143 23.34 -25.84 -39.41
C GLY A 143 22.50 -26.97 -38.86
N TYR A 144 23.14 -28.14 -38.63
CA TYR A 144 22.46 -29.28 -38.00
C TYR A 144 22.05 -29.01 -36.57
N VAL A 145 22.96 -28.44 -35.74
CA VAL A 145 22.70 -28.06 -34.35
C VAL A 145 21.53 -27.09 -34.25
N MET A 146 21.56 -26.02 -35.06
CA MET A 146 20.49 -25.03 -35.05
C MET A 146 19.14 -25.63 -35.48
N THR A 147 19.15 -26.59 -36.43
CA THR A 147 17.91 -27.27 -36.83
C THR A 147 17.36 -28.18 -35.74
N LEU A 148 18.24 -28.88 -34.98
CA LEU A 148 17.83 -29.65 -33.81
C LEU A 148 17.18 -28.81 -32.76
N ALA A 149 17.77 -27.64 -32.48
CA ALA A 149 17.24 -26.66 -31.51
C ALA A 149 15.85 -26.16 -31.94
N ASP A 150 15.68 -25.76 -33.20
CA ASP A 150 14.38 -25.32 -33.73
C ASP A 150 13.31 -26.42 -33.75
N ALA A 151 13.75 -27.66 -33.89
CA ALA A 151 12.89 -28.84 -33.82
C ALA A 151 12.54 -29.30 -32.41
N GLY A 152 13.01 -28.54 -31.35
CA GLY A 152 12.76 -28.87 -29.95
C GLY A 152 13.51 -30.13 -29.46
N GLN A 153 14.58 -30.57 -30.16
CA GLN A 153 15.41 -31.67 -29.75
C GLN A 153 16.59 -31.23 -28.89
N ASP A 154 16.28 -30.59 -27.75
CA ASP A 154 17.22 -29.83 -26.93
C ASP A 154 18.44 -30.62 -26.46
N ALA A 155 18.23 -31.85 -25.95
CA ALA A 155 19.33 -32.70 -25.45
C ALA A 155 20.30 -33.10 -26.60
N GLN A 156 19.77 -33.37 -27.78
CA GLN A 156 20.60 -33.69 -28.92
C GLN A 156 21.29 -32.45 -29.48
N ALA A 157 20.62 -31.30 -29.52
CA ALA A 157 21.19 -30.02 -29.91
C ALA A 157 22.39 -29.66 -29.05
N GLN A 158 22.28 -29.80 -27.70
CA GLN A 158 23.38 -29.56 -26.77
C GLN A 158 24.56 -30.52 -27.02
N THR A 159 24.28 -31.83 -27.20
CA THR A 159 25.32 -32.83 -27.48
C THR A 159 26.08 -32.51 -28.74
N GLU A 160 25.35 -32.15 -29.81
CA GLU A 160 25.97 -31.83 -31.12
C GLU A 160 26.64 -30.45 -31.10
N ALA A 161 26.19 -29.50 -30.30
CA ALA A 161 26.85 -28.20 -30.07
C ALA A 161 28.18 -28.35 -29.34
N ALA A 162 28.27 -29.32 -28.40
CA ALA A 162 29.54 -29.62 -27.75
C ALA A 162 30.57 -30.21 -28.74
N LYS A 163 30.16 -31.06 -29.68
CA LYS A 163 31.04 -31.60 -30.75
C LYS A 163 31.57 -30.47 -31.67
N ALA A 164 30.74 -29.45 -31.90
CA ALA A 164 31.09 -28.30 -32.75
C ALA A 164 32.22 -27.42 -32.19
N GLU A 165 32.59 -27.55 -30.91
CA GLU A 165 33.65 -26.76 -30.26
C GLU A 165 34.96 -26.84 -31.01
N LYS A 166 35.34 -28.04 -31.48
CA LYS A 166 36.61 -28.28 -32.18
C LYS A 166 36.54 -27.93 -33.67
N LEU A 167 35.35 -27.63 -34.18
CA LEU A 167 35.09 -27.40 -35.61
C LEU A 167 34.76 -25.92 -35.91
N LEU A 168 34.45 -25.13 -34.93
CA LEU A 168 34.04 -23.74 -35.08
C LEU A 168 35.06 -22.81 -34.44
N GLU A 169 35.21 -21.62 -35.00
CA GLU A 169 35.86 -20.52 -34.30
C GLU A 169 35.19 -20.27 -32.94
N PRO A 170 35.96 -19.97 -31.88
CA PRO A 170 35.41 -19.87 -30.54
C PRO A 170 34.21 -18.93 -30.42
N ALA A 171 34.26 -17.77 -31.06
CA ALA A 171 33.11 -16.82 -31.01
C ALA A 171 31.84 -17.40 -31.66
N THR A 172 32.02 -18.10 -32.80
CA THR A 172 30.93 -18.75 -33.52
C THR A 172 30.37 -19.94 -32.74
N TRP A 173 31.20 -20.68 -32.03
CA TRP A 173 30.78 -21.78 -31.17
C TRP A 173 29.93 -21.29 -30.02
N TYR A 174 30.36 -20.24 -29.29
CA TYR A 174 29.56 -19.63 -28.22
C TYR A 174 28.23 -19.04 -28.76
N LEU A 175 28.27 -18.41 -29.94
CA LEU A 175 27.05 -17.92 -30.57
C LEU A 175 26.07 -19.05 -30.89
N THR A 176 26.56 -20.21 -31.32
CA THR A 176 25.77 -21.42 -31.61
C THR A 176 25.13 -21.96 -30.33
N ARG A 177 25.89 -22.02 -29.23
CA ARG A 177 25.39 -22.41 -27.92
C ARG A 177 24.33 -21.42 -27.41
N ALA A 178 24.57 -20.13 -27.57
CA ALA A 178 23.59 -19.10 -27.21
C ALA A 178 22.25 -19.33 -27.95
N TYR A 179 22.33 -19.68 -29.21
CA TYR A 179 21.15 -20.02 -30.01
C TYR A 179 20.40 -21.24 -29.48
N VAL A 180 21.13 -22.31 -29.17
CA VAL A 180 20.54 -23.57 -28.62
C VAL A 180 19.86 -23.28 -27.28
N ASP A 181 20.51 -22.50 -26.41
CA ASP A 181 19.96 -22.16 -25.11
C ASP A 181 18.72 -21.25 -25.22
N GLN A 182 18.74 -20.30 -26.15
CA GLN A 182 17.57 -19.45 -26.41
C GLN A 182 16.38 -20.28 -26.93
N ALA A 183 16.61 -21.18 -27.89
CA ALA A 183 15.56 -22.05 -28.44
C ALA A 183 14.94 -22.94 -27.37
N ALA A 184 15.73 -23.38 -26.40
CA ALA A 184 15.31 -24.19 -25.26
C ALA A 184 14.72 -23.39 -24.10
N GLY A 185 14.59 -22.06 -24.23
CA GLY A 185 14.03 -21.17 -23.20
C GLY A 185 14.99 -20.88 -22.03
N ARG A 186 16.25 -21.28 -22.11
CA ARG A 186 17.30 -21.00 -21.11
C ARG A 186 17.93 -19.62 -21.36
N SER A 187 17.15 -18.56 -21.14
CA SER A 187 17.48 -17.20 -21.56
C SER A 187 18.77 -16.64 -20.95
N TRP A 188 19.05 -16.96 -19.68
CA TRP A 188 20.29 -16.51 -19.00
C TRP A 188 21.53 -17.23 -19.50
N ALA A 189 21.46 -18.55 -19.75
CA ALA A 189 22.55 -19.31 -20.35
C ALA A 189 22.83 -18.85 -21.79
N ALA A 190 21.77 -18.49 -22.54
CA ALA A 190 21.91 -17.89 -23.85
C ALA A 190 22.66 -16.55 -23.79
N LEU A 191 22.30 -15.68 -22.83
CA LEU A 191 22.97 -14.41 -22.63
C LEU A 191 24.44 -14.59 -22.21
N GLU A 192 24.75 -15.53 -21.31
CA GLU A 192 26.11 -15.87 -20.90
C GLU A 192 26.96 -16.27 -22.10
N ASN A 193 26.49 -17.22 -22.93
CA ASN A 193 27.19 -17.64 -24.12
C ASN A 193 27.37 -16.51 -25.15
N ALA A 194 26.36 -15.65 -25.32
CA ALA A 194 26.47 -14.48 -26.21
C ALA A 194 27.47 -13.45 -25.67
N THR A 195 27.62 -13.29 -24.36
CA THR A 195 28.61 -12.43 -23.74
C THR A 195 30.01 -12.93 -24.06
N HIS A 196 30.25 -14.23 -23.98
CA HIS A 196 31.53 -14.82 -24.40
C HIS A 196 31.80 -14.60 -25.90
N ALA A 197 30.79 -14.83 -26.76
CA ALA A 197 30.92 -14.56 -28.21
C ALA A 197 31.27 -13.09 -28.49
N ARG A 198 30.59 -12.15 -27.83
CA ARG A 198 30.84 -10.71 -27.95
C ARG A 198 32.24 -10.29 -27.51
N ALA A 199 32.73 -10.88 -26.40
CA ALA A 199 34.07 -10.62 -25.90
C ALA A 199 35.18 -11.11 -26.86
N LEU A 200 34.94 -12.26 -27.53
CA LEU A 200 35.89 -12.84 -28.46
C LEU A 200 35.90 -12.16 -29.83
N ALA A 201 34.78 -11.60 -30.26
CA ALA A 201 34.65 -10.92 -31.56
C ALA A 201 33.98 -9.54 -31.39
N PRO A 202 34.64 -8.55 -30.76
CA PRO A 202 34.05 -7.26 -30.42
C PRO A 202 33.69 -6.37 -31.63
N SER A 203 34.28 -6.64 -32.81
CA SER A 203 34.00 -5.91 -34.07
C SER A 203 32.92 -6.56 -34.95
N ASP A 204 32.42 -7.75 -34.57
CA ASP A 204 31.37 -8.47 -35.35
C ASP A 204 29.99 -7.88 -35.03
N THR A 205 29.44 -7.14 -35.99
CA THR A 205 28.12 -6.50 -35.86
C THR A 205 26.96 -7.49 -35.79
N GLY A 206 27.11 -8.71 -36.33
CA GLY A 206 26.11 -9.78 -36.25
C GLY A 206 26.02 -10.33 -34.83
N ILE A 207 27.17 -10.62 -34.20
CA ILE A 207 27.28 -11.03 -32.81
C ILE A 207 26.76 -9.93 -31.89
N GLN A 208 27.12 -8.68 -32.15
CA GLN A 208 26.64 -7.53 -31.39
C GLN A 208 25.11 -7.41 -31.46
N ALA A 209 24.52 -7.50 -32.64
CA ALA A 209 23.07 -7.42 -32.82
C ALA A 209 22.32 -8.55 -32.10
N TYR A 210 22.87 -9.77 -32.14
CA TYR A 210 22.29 -10.91 -31.40
C TYR A 210 22.44 -10.74 -29.90
N TYR A 211 23.58 -10.26 -29.41
CA TYR A 211 23.80 -9.94 -28.00
C TYR A 211 22.81 -8.88 -27.49
N VAL A 212 22.58 -7.80 -28.24
CA VAL A 212 21.56 -6.79 -27.94
C VAL A 212 20.18 -7.41 -27.84
N THR A 213 19.85 -8.33 -28.77
CA THR A 213 18.56 -9.03 -28.71
C THR A 213 18.38 -9.85 -27.44
N LEU A 214 19.43 -10.54 -26.99
CA LEU A 214 19.40 -11.35 -25.77
C LEU A 214 19.39 -10.49 -24.49
N LEU A 215 20.10 -9.37 -24.47
CA LEU A 215 20.03 -8.39 -23.40
C LEU A 215 18.59 -7.87 -23.23
N ALA A 216 17.97 -7.45 -24.34
CA ALA A 216 16.58 -6.98 -24.34
C ALA A 216 15.58 -8.08 -23.91
N ALA A 217 15.76 -9.31 -24.38
CA ALA A 217 14.92 -10.44 -24.01
C ALA A 217 15.02 -10.79 -22.51
N ASN A 218 16.20 -10.58 -21.89
CA ASN A 218 16.43 -10.75 -20.46
C ASN A 218 16.11 -9.49 -19.63
N ARG A 219 15.55 -8.44 -20.24
CA ARG A 219 15.20 -7.16 -19.59
C ARG A 219 16.42 -6.42 -19.00
N VAL A 220 17.58 -6.59 -19.58
CA VAL A 220 18.81 -5.85 -19.27
C VAL A 220 18.86 -4.65 -20.23
N ALA A 221 18.00 -3.65 -19.97
CA ALA A 221 17.62 -2.68 -20.99
C ALA A 221 18.68 -1.59 -21.21
N ASP A 222 19.29 -1.01 -20.17
CA ASP A 222 20.36 -0.01 -20.33
C ASP A 222 21.59 -0.57 -21.06
N PRO A 223 22.15 -1.75 -20.75
CA PRO A 223 23.17 -2.37 -21.56
C PRO A 223 22.74 -2.66 -23.00
N ALA A 224 21.48 -3.11 -23.22
CA ALA A 224 20.97 -3.36 -24.56
C ALA A 224 20.98 -2.09 -25.41
N LEU A 225 20.53 -0.96 -24.84
CA LEU A 225 20.54 0.33 -25.52
C LEU A 225 21.96 0.82 -25.81
N ARG A 226 22.89 0.71 -24.87
CA ARG A 226 24.31 1.09 -25.05
C ARG A 226 24.99 0.24 -26.12
N GLU A 227 24.83 -1.08 -26.05
CA GLU A 227 25.41 -2.01 -27.02
C GLU A 227 24.78 -1.88 -28.42
N SER A 228 23.60 -1.28 -28.53
CA SER A 228 22.96 -1.01 -29.82
C SER A 228 23.58 0.17 -30.58
N GLN A 229 24.43 0.96 -29.92
CA GLN A 229 25.11 2.10 -30.57
C GLN A 229 26.04 1.62 -31.68
N GLY A 230 25.93 2.27 -32.84
CA GLY A 230 26.69 1.88 -34.03
C GLY A 230 26.06 0.77 -34.89
N LEU A 231 24.96 0.16 -34.41
CA LEU A 231 24.17 -0.76 -35.23
C LEU A 231 23.12 -0.01 -36.04
N THR A 232 22.94 -0.41 -37.29
CA THR A 232 21.82 0.06 -38.13
C THR A 232 20.58 -0.77 -37.79
N LEU A 233 19.80 -0.30 -36.81
CA LEU A 233 18.56 -0.98 -36.36
C LEU A 233 17.33 -0.35 -37.04
N PRO A 234 16.27 -1.15 -37.31
CA PRO A 234 14.98 -0.61 -37.71
C PRO A 234 14.48 0.42 -36.68
N PRO A 235 13.87 1.55 -37.13
CA PRO A 235 13.41 2.60 -36.23
C PRO A 235 12.48 2.11 -35.11
N VAL A 236 11.62 1.12 -35.40
CA VAL A 236 10.75 0.49 -34.40
C VAL A 236 11.55 -0.24 -33.30
N GLN A 237 12.59 -0.95 -33.67
CA GLN A 237 13.46 -1.67 -32.71
C GLN A 237 14.24 -0.68 -31.86
N GLN A 238 14.75 0.41 -32.45
CA GLN A 238 15.47 1.46 -31.72
C GLN A 238 14.56 2.13 -30.68
N ARG A 239 13.31 2.51 -31.06
CA ARG A 239 12.33 3.06 -30.15
C ARG A 239 11.98 2.09 -29.01
N ARG A 240 11.88 0.79 -29.34
CA ARG A 240 11.63 -0.23 -28.30
C ARG A 240 12.74 -0.30 -27.27
N LEU A 241 14.01 -0.32 -27.69
CA LEU A 241 15.14 -0.31 -26.75
C LEU A 241 15.16 0.94 -25.86
N GLN A 242 14.82 2.11 -26.42
CA GLN A 242 14.68 3.34 -25.65
C GLN A 242 13.53 3.30 -24.65
N ALA A 243 12.39 2.72 -25.04
CA ALA A 243 11.24 2.53 -24.14
C ALA A 243 11.56 1.52 -23.04
N ASP A 244 12.24 0.41 -23.38
CA ASP A 244 12.60 -0.62 -22.42
C ASP A 244 13.58 -0.08 -21.35
N GLU A 245 14.53 0.78 -21.74
CA GLU A 245 15.46 1.47 -20.80
C GLU A 245 14.70 2.41 -19.87
N ALA A 246 13.77 3.21 -20.39
CA ALA A 246 12.94 4.08 -19.56
C ALA A 246 12.04 3.26 -18.59
N ALA A 247 11.46 2.16 -19.07
CA ALA A 247 10.67 1.25 -18.24
C ALA A 247 11.52 0.52 -17.17
N GLU A 248 12.82 0.27 -17.44
CA GLU A 248 13.75 -0.25 -16.44
C GLU A 248 13.95 0.76 -15.30
N LEU A 249 14.11 2.04 -15.61
CA LEU A 249 14.19 3.11 -14.61
C LEU A 249 12.93 3.17 -13.74
N VAL A 250 11.74 2.97 -14.31
CA VAL A 250 10.49 2.87 -13.53
C VAL A 250 10.55 1.70 -12.54
N ARG A 251 10.93 0.51 -12.99
CA ARG A 251 11.04 -0.66 -12.10
C ARG A 251 12.06 -0.43 -10.98
N LEU A 252 13.19 0.18 -11.29
CA LEU A 252 14.23 0.50 -10.31
C LEU A 252 13.80 1.59 -9.34
N SER A 253 12.90 2.49 -9.73
CA SER A 253 12.40 3.57 -8.86
C SER A 253 11.48 3.08 -7.73
N PHE A 254 10.98 1.84 -7.80
CA PHE A 254 10.22 1.19 -6.73
C PHE A 254 11.11 0.40 -5.75
N ILE A 255 12.41 0.34 -6.00
CA ILE A 255 13.36 -0.29 -5.07
C ILE A 255 13.80 0.75 -4.05
N ASP A 256 13.86 0.36 -2.79
CA ASP A 256 14.29 1.22 -1.70
C ASP A 256 15.72 1.76 -1.96
N ALA A 257 15.85 3.07 -1.83
CA ALA A 257 17.14 3.74 -1.96
C ALA A 257 18.01 3.49 -0.72
N ARG A 258 19.32 3.52 -0.88
CA ARG A 258 20.29 3.37 0.23
C ARG A 258 20.24 4.51 1.25
N GLY A 259 19.81 5.66 0.83
CA GLY A 259 19.69 6.86 1.64
C GLY A 259 18.48 7.69 1.28
N GLU A 260 17.92 8.38 2.24
CA GLU A 260 16.71 9.21 2.10
C GLU A 260 16.85 10.30 1.03
N GLN A 261 18.06 10.85 0.87
CA GLN A 261 18.34 11.88 -0.13
C GLN A 261 18.30 11.35 -1.56
N GLU A 262 18.51 10.04 -1.74
CA GLU A 262 18.55 9.37 -3.03
C GLU A 262 17.19 8.79 -3.46
N ARG A 263 16.19 8.78 -2.58
CA ARG A 263 14.93 8.04 -2.78
C ARG A 263 14.19 8.36 -4.09
N PHE A 264 14.36 9.58 -4.62
CA PHE A 264 13.71 10.00 -5.86
C PHE A 264 14.63 10.12 -7.07
N VAL A 265 15.94 9.92 -6.90
CA VAL A 265 16.91 10.10 -7.98
C VAL A 265 16.56 9.27 -9.21
N ILE A 266 16.17 8.01 -9.01
CA ILE A 266 15.80 7.11 -10.13
C ILE A 266 14.47 7.52 -10.75
N ALA A 267 13.47 7.87 -9.94
CA ALA A 267 12.17 8.35 -10.42
C ALA A 267 12.30 9.66 -11.23
N ASP A 268 13.12 10.60 -10.75
CA ASP A 268 13.38 11.85 -11.46
C ASP A 268 14.13 11.61 -12.79
N ARG A 269 15.09 10.66 -12.82
CA ARG A 269 15.73 10.22 -14.07
C ARG A 269 14.74 9.59 -15.04
N ALA A 270 13.83 8.72 -14.53
CA ALA A 270 12.78 8.11 -15.34
C ALA A 270 11.85 9.18 -15.95
N LEU A 271 11.41 10.14 -15.16
CA LEU A 271 10.57 11.25 -15.63
C LEU A 271 11.28 12.08 -16.70
N ALA A 272 12.53 12.48 -16.47
CA ALA A 272 13.32 13.23 -17.45
C ALA A 272 13.48 12.43 -18.76
N ARG A 273 13.69 11.12 -18.66
CA ARG A 273 13.82 10.24 -19.82
C ARG A 273 12.50 10.16 -20.61
N TYR A 274 11.38 9.97 -19.94
CA TYR A 274 10.07 9.97 -20.62
C TYR A 274 9.75 11.33 -21.24
N ASP A 275 10.05 12.44 -20.58
CA ASP A 275 9.82 13.78 -21.14
C ASP A 275 10.62 13.99 -22.42
N GLN A 276 11.88 13.48 -22.48
CA GLN A 276 12.69 13.47 -23.69
C GLN A 276 12.05 12.62 -24.80
N LEU A 277 11.66 11.37 -24.50
CA LEU A 277 11.07 10.46 -25.47
C LEU A 277 9.73 10.98 -26.00
N LEU A 278 8.88 11.50 -25.13
CA LEU A 278 7.59 12.06 -25.50
C LEU A 278 7.75 13.29 -26.41
N THR A 279 8.71 14.16 -26.12
CA THR A 279 9.02 15.30 -26.99
C THR A 279 9.51 14.85 -28.35
N GLN A 280 10.36 13.84 -28.40
CA GLN A 280 10.92 13.30 -29.63
C GLN A 280 9.87 12.59 -30.50
N TRP A 281 8.98 11.80 -29.89
CA TRP A 281 8.06 10.92 -30.61
C TRP A 281 6.72 11.57 -30.94
N ARG A 282 6.32 12.61 -30.22
CA ARG A 282 5.06 13.31 -30.45
C ARG A 282 4.82 13.75 -31.92
N PRO A 283 5.82 14.35 -32.63
CA PRO A 283 5.64 14.81 -33.98
C PRO A 283 5.72 13.71 -35.03
N LEU A 284 6.09 12.46 -34.66
CA LEU A 284 6.35 11.38 -35.62
C LEU A 284 5.11 10.48 -35.77
N PRO A 285 4.44 10.46 -36.94
CA PRO A 285 3.28 9.60 -37.15
C PRO A 285 3.57 8.11 -36.94
N GLU A 286 4.76 7.65 -37.36
CA GLU A 286 5.21 6.27 -37.24
C GLU A 286 5.64 5.88 -35.79
N ALA A 287 5.69 6.85 -34.89
CA ALA A 287 6.05 6.63 -33.48
C ALA A 287 4.84 6.69 -32.52
N GLN A 288 3.62 6.86 -33.02
CA GLN A 288 2.46 7.10 -32.17
C GLN A 288 2.18 5.98 -31.18
N ASP A 289 2.38 4.71 -31.55
CA ASP A 289 2.22 3.60 -30.60
C ASP A 289 3.27 3.65 -29.50
N SER A 290 4.54 3.96 -29.85
CA SER A 290 5.62 4.15 -28.85
C SER A 290 5.37 5.36 -27.95
N TYR A 291 4.84 6.45 -28.50
CA TYR A 291 4.45 7.65 -27.75
C TYR A 291 3.35 7.34 -26.74
N GLN A 292 2.30 6.64 -27.15
CA GLN A 292 1.21 6.28 -26.26
C GLN A 292 1.67 5.31 -25.16
N GLN A 293 2.50 4.32 -25.50
CA GLN A 293 3.07 3.41 -24.52
C GLN A 293 3.94 4.17 -23.50
N ALA A 294 4.75 5.11 -23.94
CA ALA A 294 5.58 5.95 -23.07
C ALA A 294 4.73 6.81 -22.10
N ARG A 295 3.59 7.35 -22.53
CA ARG A 295 2.64 8.05 -21.65
C ARG A 295 2.10 7.13 -20.56
N ILE A 296 1.74 5.90 -20.93
CA ILE A 296 1.23 4.90 -20.00
C ILE A 296 2.31 4.50 -18.97
N ASP A 297 3.52 4.20 -19.43
CA ASP A 297 4.61 3.76 -18.54
C ASP A 297 5.14 4.89 -17.65
N ARG A 298 5.03 6.14 -18.11
CA ARG A 298 5.34 7.33 -17.30
C ARG A 298 4.48 7.44 -16.05
N LEU A 299 3.27 6.86 -16.02
CA LEU A 299 2.42 6.80 -14.82
C LEU A 299 3.16 6.15 -13.64
N GLY A 300 3.96 5.11 -13.90
CA GLY A 300 4.78 4.47 -12.86
C GLY A 300 5.87 5.39 -12.31
N ALA A 301 6.52 6.17 -13.17
CA ALA A 301 7.51 7.15 -12.72
C ALA A 301 6.88 8.28 -11.88
N LEU A 302 5.70 8.75 -12.29
CA LEU A 302 4.92 9.73 -11.53
C LEU A 302 4.50 9.17 -10.16
N LEU A 303 4.05 7.92 -10.12
CA LEU A 303 3.68 7.23 -8.88
C LEU A 303 4.89 7.13 -7.94
N ALA A 304 6.02 6.62 -8.43
CA ALA A 304 7.24 6.49 -7.65
C ALA A 304 7.77 7.84 -7.13
N ARG A 305 7.48 8.94 -7.84
CA ARG A 305 7.81 10.30 -7.42
C ARG A 305 6.75 10.94 -6.51
N TYR A 306 5.70 10.20 -6.14
CA TYR A 306 4.55 10.67 -5.35
C TYR A 306 3.78 11.84 -5.99
N ARG A 307 3.80 11.92 -7.33
CA ARG A 307 3.00 12.90 -8.09
C ARG A 307 1.60 12.34 -8.41
N MET A 308 0.86 11.98 -7.38
CA MET A 308 -0.38 11.21 -7.49
C MET A 308 -1.48 11.91 -8.27
N ALA A 309 -1.60 13.24 -8.12
CA ALA A 309 -2.56 14.03 -8.88
C ALA A 309 -2.27 13.97 -10.39
N ASP A 310 -0.99 13.98 -10.78
CA ASP A 310 -0.58 13.87 -12.17
C ASP A 310 -0.84 12.45 -12.72
N VAL A 311 -0.64 11.40 -11.92
CA VAL A 311 -1.01 10.02 -12.29
C VAL A 311 -2.48 9.95 -12.63
N VAL A 312 -3.34 10.45 -11.75
CA VAL A 312 -4.80 10.42 -11.95
C VAL A 312 -5.22 11.25 -13.16
N SER A 313 -4.67 12.46 -13.32
CA SER A 313 -4.98 13.34 -14.45
C SER A 313 -4.62 12.70 -15.80
N GLU A 314 -3.42 12.14 -15.90
CA GLU A 314 -2.96 11.49 -17.13
C GLU A 314 -3.74 10.20 -17.42
N TYR A 315 -4.04 9.41 -16.38
CA TYR A 315 -4.87 8.22 -16.52
C TYR A 315 -6.27 8.54 -17.04
N GLN A 316 -6.91 9.57 -16.51
CA GLN A 316 -8.21 10.04 -16.99
C GLN A 316 -8.15 10.55 -18.43
N THR A 317 -7.08 11.25 -18.80
CA THR A 317 -6.85 11.72 -20.16
C THR A 317 -6.73 10.54 -21.14
N LEU A 318 -5.94 9.52 -20.80
CA LEU A 318 -5.80 8.31 -21.61
C LEU A 318 -7.15 7.59 -21.79
N GLN A 319 -7.96 7.51 -20.74
CA GLN A 319 -9.30 6.93 -20.83
C GLN A 319 -10.25 7.77 -21.73
N ALA A 320 -10.23 9.10 -21.59
CA ALA A 320 -11.03 10.01 -22.43
C ALA A 320 -10.65 9.94 -23.92
N GLU A 321 -9.37 9.66 -24.23
CA GLU A 321 -8.88 9.39 -25.57
C GLU A 321 -9.26 7.99 -26.10
N GLY A 322 -9.97 7.17 -25.31
CA GLY A 322 -10.35 5.80 -25.67
C GLY A 322 -9.18 4.82 -25.71
N ARG A 323 -8.08 5.13 -25.02
CA ARG A 323 -6.90 4.26 -25.00
C ARG A 323 -7.08 3.10 -24.01
N THR A 324 -6.68 1.93 -24.45
CA THR A 324 -6.60 0.76 -23.54
C THR A 324 -5.38 0.90 -22.65
N VAL A 325 -5.62 1.09 -21.34
CA VAL A 325 -4.55 1.15 -20.34
C VAL A 325 -4.33 -0.27 -19.81
N PRO A 326 -3.09 -0.80 -19.85
CA PRO A 326 -2.77 -2.13 -19.33
C PRO A 326 -3.01 -2.26 -17.81
N ASP A 327 -3.22 -3.48 -17.33
CA ASP A 327 -3.56 -3.77 -15.93
C ASP A 327 -2.56 -3.20 -14.93
N TYR A 328 -1.26 -3.31 -15.20
CA TYR A 328 -0.22 -2.77 -14.33
C TYR A 328 -0.35 -1.25 -14.15
N ALA A 329 -0.66 -0.51 -15.21
CA ALA A 329 -0.80 0.94 -15.15
C ALA A 329 -2.15 1.36 -14.53
N GLN A 330 -3.20 0.54 -14.68
CA GLN A 330 -4.45 0.74 -13.96
C GLN A 330 -4.26 0.55 -12.44
N ARG A 331 -3.40 -0.42 -12.01
CA ARG A 331 -3.03 -0.57 -10.60
C ARG A 331 -2.33 0.67 -10.07
N TRP A 332 -1.38 1.25 -10.81
CA TRP A 332 -0.73 2.51 -10.44
C TRP A 332 -1.74 3.65 -10.26
N ALA A 333 -2.71 3.77 -11.17
CA ALA A 333 -3.78 4.75 -11.02
C ALA A 333 -4.66 4.47 -9.79
N ALA A 334 -4.94 3.21 -9.48
CA ALA A 334 -5.71 2.84 -8.30
C ALA A 334 -4.96 3.17 -7.01
N SER A 335 -3.65 2.91 -6.93
CA SER A 335 -2.80 3.31 -5.80
C SER A 335 -2.78 4.83 -5.63
N ALA A 336 -2.71 5.60 -6.74
CA ALA A 336 -2.81 7.05 -6.69
C ALA A 336 -4.18 7.55 -6.21
N TYR A 337 -5.28 6.92 -6.60
CA TYR A 337 -6.61 7.22 -6.08
C TYR A 337 -6.70 6.97 -4.57
N LEU A 338 -6.13 5.86 -4.10
CA LEU A 338 -6.10 5.53 -2.66
C LEU A 338 -5.32 6.58 -1.88
N TYR A 339 -4.12 6.95 -2.36
CA TYR A 339 -3.32 8.01 -1.76
C TYR A 339 -4.09 9.35 -1.67
N LEU A 340 -4.86 9.70 -2.70
CA LEU A 340 -5.68 10.91 -2.76
C LEU A 340 -7.02 10.78 -2.01
N GLN A 341 -7.16 9.77 -1.16
CA GLN A 341 -8.36 9.51 -0.36
C GLN A 341 -9.66 9.33 -1.20
N GLN A 342 -9.53 8.65 -2.35
CA GLN A 342 -10.64 8.23 -3.20
C GLN A 342 -10.75 6.70 -3.26
N PRO A 343 -11.00 6.04 -2.11
CA PRO A 343 -10.93 4.58 -1.99
C PRO A 343 -12.00 3.85 -2.79
N ASP A 344 -13.14 4.48 -3.09
CA ASP A 344 -14.20 3.94 -3.94
C ASP A 344 -13.68 3.62 -5.35
N LYS A 345 -12.92 4.54 -5.96
CA LYS A 345 -12.32 4.37 -7.28
C LYS A 345 -11.20 3.34 -7.27
N ALA A 346 -10.36 3.37 -6.24
CA ALA A 346 -9.29 2.38 -6.06
C ALA A 346 -9.87 0.97 -5.93
N GLN A 347 -10.86 0.77 -5.05
CA GLN A 347 -11.55 -0.52 -4.85
C GLN A 347 -12.19 -1.04 -6.14
N ALA A 348 -12.83 -0.17 -6.93
CA ALA A 348 -13.45 -0.55 -8.19
C ALA A 348 -12.42 -1.09 -9.19
N ILE A 349 -11.24 -0.47 -9.29
CA ILE A 349 -10.18 -0.89 -10.21
C ILE A 349 -9.53 -2.18 -9.70
N PHE A 350 -9.03 -2.23 -8.46
CA PHE A 350 -8.39 -3.42 -7.90
C PHE A 350 -9.32 -4.64 -7.89
N GLY A 351 -10.58 -4.45 -7.48
CA GLY A 351 -11.57 -5.52 -7.46
C GLY A 351 -11.84 -6.11 -8.83
N ARG A 352 -11.98 -5.27 -9.84
CA ARG A 352 -12.19 -5.70 -11.24
C ARG A 352 -10.97 -6.45 -11.78
N LEU A 353 -9.76 -5.94 -11.55
CA LEU A 353 -8.53 -6.56 -12.04
C LEU A 353 -8.28 -7.92 -11.37
N ASN A 354 -8.47 -8.01 -10.06
CA ASN A 354 -8.30 -9.26 -9.32
C ASN A 354 -9.36 -10.31 -9.73
N ALA A 355 -10.58 -9.88 -10.03
CA ALA A 355 -11.64 -10.78 -10.50
C ALA A 355 -11.40 -11.27 -11.94
N ALA A 356 -10.78 -10.45 -12.80
CA ALA A 356 -10.52 -10.81 -14.19
C ALA A 356 -9.44 -11.91 -14.34
N ALA A 357 -8.47 -11.96 -13.42
CA ALA A 357 -7.36 -12.91 -13.48
C ALA A 357 -7.04 -13.54 -12.10
N PRO A 358 -7.96 -14.30 -11.48
CA PRO A 358 -7.82 -14.75 -10.08
C PRO A 358 -6.57 -15.62 -9.83
N GLN A 359 -6.09 -16.33 -10.85
CA GLN A 359 -4.90 -17.19 -10.75
C GLN A 359 -3.58 -16.40 -10.79
N ALA A 360 -3.62 -15.17 -11.27
CA ALA A 360 -2.45 -14.29 -11.37
C ALA A 360 -2.35 -13.26 -10.24
N VAL A 361 -3.34 -13.24 -9.34
CA VAL A 361 -3.38 -12.29 -8.20
C VAL A 361 -2.27 -12.63 -7.21
N THR A 362 -1.44 -11.65 -6.91
CA THR A 362 -0.35 -11.74 -5.92
C THR A 362 -0.83 -11.34 -4.52
N ALA A 363 -0.02 -11.58 -3.49
CA ALA A 363 -0.29 -11.11 -2.14
C ALA A 363 -0.33 -9.57 -2.06
N GLU A 364 0.50 -8.89 -2.86
CA GLU A 364 0.49 -7.43 -2.98
C GLU A 364 -0.83 -6.92 -3.57
N ASP A 365 -1.33 -7.53 -4.65
CA ASP A 365 -2.62 -7.20 -5.26
C ASP A 365 -3.80 -7.35 -4.29
N GLU A 366 -3.73 -8.37 -3.42
CA GLU A 366 -4.74 -8.61 -2.37
C GLU A 366 -4.60 -7.59 -1.23
N THR A 367 -3.39 -7.18 -0.91
CA THR A 367 -3.10 -6.12 0.07
C THR A 367 -3.68 -4.78 -0.39
N ASP A 368 -3.46 -4.41 -1.64
CA ASP A 368 -4.00 -3.18 -2.23
C ASP A 368 -5.54 -3.16 -2.18
N LEU A 369 -6.17 -4.26 -2.57
CA LEU A 369 -7.62 -4.38 -2.49
C LEU A 369 -8.13 -4.34 -1.04
N PHE A 370 -7.41 -4.98 -0.11
CA PHE A 370 -7.76 -4.96 1.31
C PHE A 370 -7.80 -3.54 1.87
N TYR A 371 -6.75 -2.74 1.63
CA TYR A 371 -6.72 -1.36 2.10
C TYR A 371 -7.77 -0.48 1.40
N ALA A 372 -7.96 -0.66 0.09
CA ALA A 372 -9.01 0.06 -0.63
C ALA A 372 -10.43 -0.25 -0.08
N GLN A 373 -10.70 -1.51 0.29
CA GLN A 373 -11.95 -1.89 0.95
C GLN A 373 -12.06 -1.32 2.37
N ALA A 374 -10.97 -1.38 3.15
CA ALA A 374 -10.96 -0.87 4.52
C ALA A 374 -11.17 0.64 4.57
N GLU A 375 -10.48 1.41 3.72
CA GLU A 375 -10.63 2.86 3.64
C GLU A 375 -11.98 3.30 3.03
N ASN A 376 -12.58 2.45 2.19
CA ASN A 376 -13.95 2.65 1.68
C ASN A 376 -15.03 2.15 2.67
N GLU A 377 -14.68 1.91 3.94
CA GLU A 377 -15.57 1.45 5.01
C GLU A 377 -16.30 0.12 4.71
N ARG A 378 -15.73 -0.71 3.82
CA ARG A 378 -16.19 -2.06 3.54
C ARG A 378 -15.46 -3.09 4.42
N ILE A 379 -15.46 -2.82 5.73
CA ILE A 379 -14.66 -3.56 6.71
C ILE A 379 -14.96 -5.07 6.69
N ASP A 380 -16.22 -5.46 6.51
CA ASP A 380 -16.59 -6.88 6.43
C ASP A 380 -16.00 -7.57 5.20
N GLN A 381 -15.97 -6.87 4.05
CA GLN A 381 -15.35 -7.38 2.83
C GLN A 381 -13.84 -7.50 2.98
N ALA A 382 -13.19 -6.49 3.57
CA ALA A 382 -11.77 -6.50 3.88
C ALA A 382 -11.42 -7.66 4.83
N ALA A 383 -12.23 -7.91 5.87
CA ALA A 383 -12.01 -9.00 6.81
C ALA A 383 -12.15 -10.38 6.16
N LEU A 384 -13.15 -10.57 5.29
CA LEU A 384 -13.31 -11.81 4.52
C LEU A 384 -12.15 -12.02 3.54
N LEU A 385 -11.65 -10.95 2.91
CA LEU A 385 -10.48 -11.00 2.06
C LEU A 385 -9.24 -11.41 2.88
N ALA A 386 -8.96 -10.74 3.99
CA ALA A 386 -7.83 -11.05 4.87
C ALA A 386 -7.86 -12.51 5.36
N GLN A 387 -9.04 -13.02 5.71
CA GLN A 387 -9.20 -14.43 6.11
C GLN A 387 -8.84 -15.39 4.97
N ARG A 388 -9.26 -15.11 3.74
CA ARG A 388 -8.91 -15.94 2.57
C ARG A 388 -7.41 -15.90 2.27
N VAL A 389 -6.81 -14.70 2.30
CA VAL A 389 -5.39 -14.50 2.04
C VAL A 389 -4.54 -15.23 3.08
N SER A 390 -4.90 -15.15 4.37
CA SER A 390 -4.18 -15.83 5.45
C SER A 390 -4.15 -17.36 5.33
N GLN A 391 -5.08 -17.95 4.57
CA GLN A 391 -5.17 -19.40 4.32
C GLN A 391 -4.60 -19.81 2.97
N ARG A 392 -4.35 -18.87 2.07
CA ARG A 392 -3.96 -19.14 0.68
C ARG A 392 -2.50 -19.58 0.56
N TYR A 393 -1.62 -18.94 1.31
CA TYR A 393 -0.19 -19.14 1.16
C TYR A 393 0.35 -20.10 2.23
N PRO A 394 1.21 -21.06 1.86
CA PRO A 394 1.85 -21.96 2.83
C PRO A 394 2.92 -21.22 3.63
N TYR A 395 3.15 -21.64 4.87
CA TYR A 395 4.18 -21.07 5.76
C TYR A 395 5.59 -21.12 5.18
N ALA A 396 5.91 -22.18 4.43
CA ALA A 396 7.19 -22.34 3.78
C ALA A 396 7.01 -22.81 2.34
N THR A 397 7.90 -22.36 1.47
CA THR A 397 7.91 -22.66 0.04
C THR A 397 9.32 -22.97 -0.47
N ARG A 398 9.42 -23.58 -1.64
CA ARG A 398 10.70 -23.76 -2.33
C ARG A 398 10.98 -22.56 -3.23
N LEU A 399 12.03 -21.82 -2.94
CA LEU A 399 12.48 -20.74 -3.79
C LEU A 399 13.34 -21.29 -4.93
N TYR A 400 13.09 -20.83 -6.15
CA TYR A 400 13.91 -21.16 -7.33
C TYR A 400 14.19 -22.66 -7.53
N GLN A 401 13.24 -23.53 -7.15
CA GLN A 401 13.37 -24.98 -7.23
C GLN A 401 14.52 -25.57 -6.39
N LEU A 402 15.04 -24.83 -5.42
CA LEU A 402 16.02 -25.33 -4.47
C LEU A 402 15.44 -26.47 -3.64
N PRO A 403 16.24 -27.45 -3.21
CA PRO A 403 15.77 -28.56 -2.40
C PRO A 403 15.30 -28.14 -1.00
N THR A 404 15.80 -27.03 -0.50
CA THR A 404 15.48 -26.49 0.84
C THR A 404 14.22 -25.64 0.81
N LEU A 405 13.44 -25.73 1.89
CA LEU A 405 12.30 -24.84 2.14
C LEU A 405 12.81 -23.53 2.73
N ALA A 406 12.24 -22.42 2.27
CA ALA A 406 12.40 -21.09 2.85
C ALA A 406 11.05 -20.61 3.41
N TYR A 407 11.09 -19.71 4.38
CA TYR A 407 9.89 -19.04 4.84
C TYR A 407 9.24 -18.27 3.69
N ASN A 408 7.92 -18.19 3.75
CA ASN A 408 7.13 -17.56 2.70
C ASN A 408 6.64 -16.19 3.17
N ASP A 409 7.14 -15.12 2.56
CA ASP A 409 6.75 -13.75 2.90
C ASP A 409 5.26 -13.48 2.60
N ASP A 410 4.69 -14.10 1.55
CA ASP A 410 3.25 -13.98 1.25
C ASP A 410 2.37 -14.56 2.37
N TRP A 411 2.84 -15.62 3.06
CA TRP A 411 2.17 -16.12 4.25
C TRP A 411 2.15 -15.07 5.36
N LEU A 412 3.28 -14.41 5.60
CA LEU A 412 3.37 -13.37 6.62
C LEU A 412 2.49 -12.17 6.28
N VAL A 413 2.44 -11.76 5.01
CA VAL A 413 1.51 -10.73 4.52
C VAL A 413 0.07 -11.13 4.86
N GLY A 414 -0.35 -12.35 4.54
CA GLY A 414 -1.69 -12.84 4.85
C GLY A 414 -2.02 -12.82 6.34
N GLN A 415 -1.08 -13.21 7.22
CA GLN A 415 -1.28 -13.16 8.68
C GLN A 415 -1.36 -11.71 9.19
N SER A 416 -0.54 -10.82 8.63
CA SER A 416 -0.55 -9.40 8.98
C SER A 416 -1.87 -8.73 8.59
N LEU A 417 -2.39 -9.01 7.38
CA LEU A 417 -3.70 -8.52 6.95
C LEU A 417 -4.83 -9.03 7.85
N LEU A 418 -4.76 -10.30 8.28
CA LEU A 418 -5.74 -10.86 9.21
C LEU A 418 -5.71 -10.12 10.54
N ALA A 419 -4.54 -9.88 11.12
CA ALA A 419 -4.39 -9.12 12.36
C ALA A 419 -4.88 -7.66 12.18
N GLN A 420 -4.54 -7.01 11.08
CA GLN A 420 -5.01 -5.65 10.77
C GLN A 420 -6.53 -5.59 10.60
N SER A 421 -7.14 -6.61 10.00
CA SER A 421 -8.61 -6.68 9.87
C SER A 421 -9.31 -6.71 11.23
N ARG A 422 -8.69 -7.35 12.25
CA ARG A 422 -9.19 -7.34 13.62
C ARG A 422 -9.15 -5.94 14.25
N VAL A 423 -8.10 -5.17 13.94
CA VAL A 423 -8.03 -3.76 14.37
C VAL A 423 -9.19 -2.95 13.77
N TYR A 424 -9.45 -3.06 12.47
CA TYR A 424 -10.58 -2.38 11.81
C TYR A 424 -11.94 -2.83 12.34
N GLN A 425 -12.08 -4.11 12.71
CA GLN A 425 -13.27 -4.65 13.35
C GLN A 425 -13.40 -4.27 14.83
N ARG A 426 -12.42 -3.52 15.40
CA ARG A 426 -12.32 -3.16 16.82
C ARG A 426 -12.18 -4.38 17.76
N ASP A 427 -11.75 -5.53 17.23
CA ASP A 427 -11.40 -6.72 18.01
C ASP A 427 -9.90 -6.68 18.40
N LEU A 428 -9.57 -5.71 19.26
CA LEU A 428 -8.18 -5.43 19.64
C LEU A 428 -7.57 -6.58 20.47
N ALA A 429 -8.38 -7.35 21.16
CA ALA A 429 -7.91 -8.50 21.94
C ALA A 429 -7.39 -9.63 21.03
N GLU A 430 -8.09 -9.90 19.94
CA GLU A 430 -7.66 -10.87 18.93
C GLU A 430 -6.44 -10.38 18.16
N ALA A 431 -6.44 -9.09 17.76
CA ALA A 431 -5.31 -8.46 17.10
C ALA A 431 -4.03 -8.54 17.95
N GLU A 432 -4.13 -8.25 19.27
CA GLU A 432 -3.01 -8.41 20.20
C GLU A 432 -2.49 -9.84 20.24
N ARG A 433 -3.38 -10.82 20.37
CA ARG A 433 -2.99 -12.24 20.46
C ARG A 433 -2.22 -12.67 19.20
N GLN A 434 -2.74 -12.33 18.02
CA GLN A 434 -2.14 -12.70 16.73
C GLN A 434 -0.79 -12.01 16.54
N LEU A 435 -0.71 -10.69 16.75
CA LEU A 435 0.54 -9.94 16.61
C LEU A 435 1.58 -10.34 17.65
N THR A 436 1.17 -10.63 18.90
CA THR A 436 2.09 -11.15 19.92
C THR A 436 2.69 -12.49 19.50
N HIS A 437 1.87 -13.38 18.92
CA HIS A 437 2.35 -14.67 18.42
C HIS A 437 3.34 -14.48 17.27
N LEU A 438 3.00 -13.65 16.29
CA LEU A 438 3.86 -13.36 15.14
C LEU A 438 5.17 -12.69 15.55
N ALA A 439 5.12 -11.67 16.43
CA ALA A 439 6.31 -10.96 16.91
C ALA A 439 7.24 -11.86 17.75
N ARG A 440 6.71 -12.81 18.49
CA ARG A 440 7.52 -13.82 19.21
C ARG A 440 8.16 -14.83 18.27
N THR A 441 7.47 -15.22 17.21
CA THR A 441 7.98 -16.17 16.20
C THR A 441 9.04 -15.53 15.32
N ALA A 442 8.91 -14.24 15.00
CA ALA A 442 9.84 -13.46 14.20
C ALA A 442 10.34 -12.22 14.97
N PRO A 443 11.16 -12.39 16.02
CA PRO A 443 11.54 -11.30 16.92
C PRO A 443 12.36 -10.18 16.27
N GLY A 444 13.02 -10.45 15.15
CA GLY A 444 13.75 -9.45 14.34
C GLY A 444 12.87 -8.71 13.35
N ASN A 445 11.60 -9.06 13.20
CA ASN A 445 10.69 -8.36 12.29
C ASN A 445 10.11 -7.11 12.97
N GLN A 446 10.59 -5.96 12.55
CA GLN A 446 10.24 -4.66 13.13
C GLN A 446 8.79 -4.29 12.87
N GLY A 447 8.29 -4.53 11.66
CA GLY A 447 6.91 -4.18 11.28
C GLY A 447 5.87 -4.85 12.18
N LEU A 448 6.08 -6.11 12.58
CA LEU A 448 5.22 -6.82 13.50
C LEU A 448 5.22 -6.19 14.91
N ARG A 449 6.39 -5.78 15.40
CA ARG A 449 6.53 -5.11 16.70
C ARG A 449 5.90 -3.72 16.70
N ILE A 450 6.11 -2.93 15.63
CA ILE A 450 5.47 -1.62 15.45
C ILE A 450 3.94 -1.78 15.42
N SER A 451 3.43 -2.78 14.68
CA SER A 451 1.99 -3.09 14.65
C SER A 451 1.47 -3.52 16.03
N LEU A 452 2.24 -4.31 16.78
CA LEU A 452 1.88 -4.70 18.14
C LEU A 452 1.86 -3.48 19.08
N ALA A 453 2.84 -2.59 18.97
CA ALA A 453 2.89 -1.35 19.77
C ALA A 453 1.68 -0.44 19.45
N SER A 454 1.26 -0.35 18.19
CA SER A 454 0.04 0.41 17.82
C SER A 454 -1.21 -0.18 18.46
N VAL A 455 -1.32 -1.52 18.53
CA VAL A 455 -2.43 -2.18 19.22
C VAL A 455 -2.35 -1.95 20.73
N TYR A 456 -1.17 -1.98 21.37
CA TYR A 456 -1.03 -1.64 22.78
C TYR A 456 -1.49 -0.21 23.07
N LEU A 457 -1.12 0.75 22.21
CA LEU A 457 -1.58 2.13 22.32
C LEU A 457 -3.11 2.24 22.20
N ALA A 458 -3.70 1.55 21.22
CA ALA A 458 -5.16 1.50 21.04
C ALA A 458 -5.90 0.84 22.22
N ARG A 459 -5.25 -0.07 22.94
CA ARG A 459 -5.76 -0.69 24.16
C ARG A 459 -5.59 0.18 25.42
N GLY A 460 -4.94 1.34 25.29
CA GLY A 460 -4.69 2.25 26.40
C GLY A 460 -3.43 1.93 27.22
N TRP A 461 -2.45 1.27 26.61
CA TRP A 461 -1.18 0.90 27.23
C TRP A 461 0.04 1.58 26.58
N PRO A 462 0.15 2.90 26.70
CA PRO A 462 1.22 3.66 26.04
C PRO A 462 2.62 3.30 26.54
N ARG A 463 2.80 2.95 27.85
CA ARG A 463 4.11 2.54 28.37
C ARG A 463 4.54 1.18 27.82
N ARG A 464 3.60 0.26 27.70
CA ARG A 464 3.85 -1.04 27.10
C ARG A 464 4.19 -0.91 25.60
N ALA A 465 3.54 0.01 24.91
CA ALA A 465 3.87 0.35 23.52
C ALA A 465 5.28 0.94 23.43
N GLU A 466 5.66 1.82 24.34
CA GLU A 466 7.00 2.41 24.41
C GLU A 466 8.08 1.33 24.60
N GLU A 467 7.86 0.39 25.52
CA GLU A 467 8.79 -0.72 25.74
C GLU A 467 9.01 -1.58 24.49
N GLU A 468 7.96 -1.86 23.75
CA GLU A 468 8.04 -2.62 22.49
C GLU A 468 8.82 -1.84 21.42
N LEU A 469 8.58 -0.52 21.28
CA LEU A 469 9.26 0.31 20.30
C LEU A 469 10.76 0.53 20.64
N LYS A 470 11.15 0.55 21.91
CA LYS A 470 12.56 0.59 22.33
C LYS A 470 13.35 -0.65 21.86
N GLN A 471 12.69 -1.81 21.75
CA GLN A 471 13.32 -2.99 21.17
C GLN A 471 13.50 -2.85 19.67
N VAL A 472 12.54 -2.24 18.98
CA VAL A 472 12.63 -1.95 17.53
C VAL A 472 13.74 -0.95 17.25
N GLU A 473 13.86 0.10 18.05
CA GLU A 473 14.91 1.12 17.90
C GLU A 473 16.32 0.51 17.97
N GLY A 474 16.51 -0.52 18.79
CA GLY A 474 17.76 -1.27 18.85
C GLY A 474 18.08 -2.07 17.59
N LEU A 475 17.08 -2.38 16.77
CA LEU A 475 17.26 -3.13 15.50
C LEU A 475 17.48 -2.19 14.32
N GLU A 476 16.67 -1.13 14.22
CA GLU A 476 16.75 -0.13 13.14
C GLU A 476 16.39 1.26 13.66
N PRO A 477 17.37 1.99 14.17
CA PRO A 477 17.15 3.38 14.55
C PRO A 477 16.79 4.22 13.31
N ARG A 478 15.94 5.23 13.47
CA ARG A 478 15.51 6.14 12.39
C ARG A 478 14.65 5.49 11.29
N SER A 479 13.99 4.41 11.57
CA SER A 479 12.94 3.90 10.71
C SER A 479 11.72 4.82 10.76
N LEU A 480 11.24 5.30 9.59
CA LEU A 480 10.11 6.23 9.53
C LEU A 480 8.84 5.68 10.24
N PRO A 481 8.40 4.43 10.03
CA PRO A 481 7.26 3.86 10.76
C PRO A 481 7.49 3.78 12.27
N LEU A 482 8.73 3.52 12.71
CA LEU A 482 9.08 3.49 14.13
C LEU A 482 8.92 4.86 14.76
N GLU A 483 9.51 5.89 14.18
CA GLU A 483 9.50 7.26 14.73
C GLU A 483 8.08 7.85 14.75
N ILE A 484 7.26 7.59 13.73
CA ILE A 484 5.84 7.97 13.73
C ILE A 484 5.12 7.29 14.91
N GLN A 485 5.33 6.00 15.12
CA GLN A 485 4.67 5.29 16.21
C GLN A 485 5.19 5.72 17.59
N GLN A 486 6.50 6.00 17.72
CA GLN A 486 7.07 6.61 18.92
C GLN A 486 6.44 7.99 19.20
N GLY A 487 6.19 8.78 18.16
CA GLY A 487 5.51 10.06 18.30
C GLY A 487 4.07 9.95 18.81
N TYR A 488 3.29 8.99 18.31
CA TYR A 488 1.95 8.72 18.85
C TYR A 488 2.00 8.21 20.29
N VAL A 489 3.00 7.42 20.63
CA VAL A 489 3.21 6.98 22.02
C VAL A 489 3.61 8.14 22.91
N ALA A 490 4.50 9.03 22.48
CA ALA A 490 4.88 10.26 23.18
C ALA A 490 3.64 11.16 23.42
N GLN A 491 2.77 11.29 22.43
CA GLN A 491 1.48 11.98 22.57
C GLN A 491 0.60 11.33 23.65
N GLY A 492 0.51 9.99 23.66
CA GLY A 492 -0.24 9.25 24.67
C GLY A 492 0.35 9.36 26.08
N LEU A 493 1.66 9.51 26.19
CA LEU A 493 2.40 9.71 27.44
C LEU A 493 2.55 11.18 27.85
N GLN A 494 2.04 12.13 27.04
CA GLN A 494 2.15 13.56 27.27
C GLN A 494 3.62 14.07 27.25
N GLU A 495 4.45 13.45 26.43
CA GLU A 495 5.85 13.86 26.20
C GLU A 495 5.93 14.79 24.99
N TRP A 496 5.44 16.01 25.14
CA TRP A 496 5.17 16.94 24.06
C TRP A 496 6.42 17.36 23.29
N ARG A 497 7.53 17.57 23.98
CA ARG A 497 8.81 17.90 23.33
C ARG A 497 9.30 16.76 22.44
N GLN A 498 9.14 15.50 22.85
CA GLN A 498 9.51 14.36 22.04
C GLN A 498 8.58 14.24 20.82
N LEU A 499 7.27 14.46 21.01
CA LEU A 499 6.31 14.54 19.92
C LEU A 499 6.75 15.55 18.85
N ASP A 500 7.11 16.76 19.25
CA ASP A 500 7.50 17.85 18.35
C ASP A 500 8.80 17.51 17.61
N LEU A 501 9.83 17.03 18.30
CA LEU A 501 11.10 16.65 17.69
C LEU A 501 10.93 15.53 16.64
N LEU A 502 10.14 14.51 16.96
CA LEU A 502 9.88 13.40 16.03
C LEU A 502 9.03 13.87 14.84
N ALA A 503 8.05 14.73 15.06
CA ALA A 503 7.20 15.21 13.96
C ALA A 503 8.00 16.11 13.01
N ASP A 504 8.85 17.00 13.52
CA ASP A 504 9.73 17.84 12.69
C ASP A 504 10.68 17.00 11.85
N ASP A 505 11.33 15.99 12.44
CA ASP A 505 12.27 15.10 11.72
C ASP A 505 11.53 14.28 10.65
N VAL A 506 10.43 13.65 11.01
CA VAL A 506 9.64 12.79 10.12
C VAL A 506 9.10 13.56 8.91
N ILE A 507 8.51 14.74 9.12
CA ILE A 507 7.92 15.52 8.02
C ILE A 507 9.00 16.14 7.12
N GLN A 508 10.14 16.47 7.67
CA GLN A 508 11.28 16.96 6.88
C GLN A 508 11.84 15.86 5.97
N ARG A 509 11.97 14.64 6.47
CA ARG A 509 12.50 13.50 5.73
C ARG A 509 11.53 12.93 4.71
N ALA A 510 10.25 12.88 5.02
CA ALA A 510 9.25 12.23 4.18
C ALA A 510 7.94 13.04 4.08
N PRO A 511 7.97 14.27 3.51
CA PRO A 511 6.79 15.12 3.42
C PRO A 511 5.68 14.56 2.55
N GLU A 512 6.00 13.62 1.65
CA GLU A 512 5.04 12.92 0.79
C GLU A 512 4.40 11.70 1.47
N SER A 513 4.91 11.22 2.58
CA SER A 513 4.33 10.08 3.29
C SER A 513 2.99 10.45 3.93
N VAL A 514 1.92 9.72 3.59
CA VAL A 514 0.59 9.91 4.20
C VAL A 514 0.65 9.76 5.72
N ALA A 515 1.41 8.78 6.22
CA ALA A 515 1.58 8.55 7.65
C ALA A 515 2.29 9.73 8.34
N ALA A 516 3.34 10.28 7.70
CA ALA A 516 4.03 11.48 8.19
C ALA A 516 3.11 12.71 8.20
N GLN A 517 2.33 12.92 7.15
CA GLN A 517 1.35 14.01 7.07
C GLN A 517 0.24 13.89 8.12
N GLN A 518 -0.25 12.67 8.39
CA GLN A 518 -1.23 12.42 9.44
C GLN A 518 -0.64 12.65 10.83
N PHE A 519 0.59 12.24 11.06
CA PHE A 519 1.29 12.49 12.32
C PHE A 519 1.55 13.99 12.54
N GLU A 520 2.04 14.70 11.55
CA GLU A 520 2.20 16.17 11.58
C GLU A 520 0.86 16.88 11.80
N ARG A 521 -0.21 16.39 11.19
CA ARG A 521 -1.55 16.90 11.44
C ARG A 521 -1.97 16.72 12.90
N SER A 522 -1.70 15.56 13.50
CA SER A 522 -2.00 15.30 14.92
C SER A 522 -1.25 16.28 15.83
N ARG A 523 0.03 16.54 15.54
CA ARG A 523 0.83 17.54 16.24
C ARG A 523 0.23 18.95 16.08
N ARG A 524 -0.09 19.37 14.87
CA ARG A 524 -0.69 20.71 14.63
C ARG A 524 -1.99 20.88 15.37
N ILE A 525 -2.85 19.87 15.44
CA ILE A 525 -4.09 19.90 16.20
C ILE A 525 -3.80 20.06 17.70
N HIS A 526 -2.74 19.41 18.22
CA HIS A 526 -2.32 19.60 19.61
C HIS A 526 -1.92 21.05 19.91
N HIS A 527 -1.31 21.75 18.96
CA HIS A 527 -0.88 23.14 19.09
C HIS A 527 -1.96 24.18 18.80
N MET A 528 -3.22 23.78 18.56
CA MET A 528 -4.34 24.69 18.36
C MET A 528 -4.93 25.20 19.69
N SER A 529 -5.57 26.38 19.63
CA SER A 529 -6.49 26.80 20.66
C SER A 529 -7.67 25.86 20.76
N GLU A 530 -8.30 25.73 21.92
CA GLU A 530 -9.40 24.80 22.14
C GLU A 530 -10.56 25.48 22.82
N LEU A 531 -11.73 25.51 22.18
CA LEU A 531 -13.00 25.96 22.74
C LEU A 531 -13.79 24.74 23.17
N ARG A 532 -14.09 24.65 24.47
CA ARG A 532 -15.00 23.63 25.03
C ARG A 532 -16.28 24.29 25.46
N ILE A 533 -17.41 23.78 25.02
CA ILE A 533 -18.73 24.19 25.44
C ILE A 533 -19.47 22.93 25.90
N SER A 534 -20.14 23.02 27.03
CA SER A 534 -21.05 21.96 27.48
C SER A 534 -22.28 22.58 28.12
N GLY A 535 -23.41 21.92 28.06
CA GLY A 535 -24.60 22.43 28.66
C GLY A 535 -25.75 21.44 28.73
N ASN A 536 -26.77 21.85 29.40
CA ASN A 536 -28.03 21.12 29.54
C ASN A 536 -29.22 22.05 29.47
N GLN A 537 -30.36 21.51 28.99
CA GLN A 537 -31.67 22.14 28.98
C GLN A 537 -32.70 21.16 29.48
N GLY A 538 -33.36 21.47 30.59
CA GLY A 538 -34.56 20.79 31.02
C GLY A 538 -35.75 21.15 30.10
N ILE A 539 -36.36 20.12 29.57
CA ILE A 539 -37.57 20.28 28.69
C ILE A 539 -38.84 20.15 29.54
N ASP A 540 -38.91 19.15 30.38
CA ASP A 540 -40.04 18.83 31.18
C ASP A 540 -39.63 18.14 32.48
N SER A 541 -40.11 18.64 33.63
CA SER A 541 -39.90 18.04 34.94
C SER A 541 -41.19 18.18 35.74
N ASP A 542 -41.61 17.10 36.39
CA ASP A 542 -42.81 17.08 37.22
C ASP A 542 -42.49 17.14 38.73
N GLY A 543 -41.26 17.46 39.08
CA GLY A 543 -40.80 17.41 40.47
C GLY A 543 -40.25 18.66 41.04
N PRO A 544 -40.57 18.97 42.31
CA PRO A 544 -40.10 20.15 43.00
C PRO A 544 -38.65 20.12 43.41
N VAL A 545 -38.03 18.90 43.46
CA VAL A 545 -36.66 18.75 43.96
C VAL A 545 -35.62 19.04 42.90
N SER A 546 -35.82 18.52 41.70
CA SER A 546 -34.93 18.74 40.55
C SER A 546 -35.04 20.15 39.96
N GLY A 547 -36.11 20.88 40.25
CA GLY A 547 -36.43 22.15 39.61
C GLY A 547 -37.07 21.96 38.25
N SER A 548 -37.57 23.04 37.65
CA SER A 548 -38.09 23.03 36.30
C SER A 548 -37.42 24.10 35.45
N HIS A 549 -37.46 23.93 34.12
CA HIS A 549 -36.87 24.87 33.17
C HIS A 549 -35.38 25.17 33.47
N ASP A 550 -34.67 24.15 33.92
CA ASP A 550 -33.23 24.26 34.13
C ASP A 550 -32.47 24.45 32.81
N PHE A 551 -31.55 25.37 32.84
CA PHE A 551 -30.62 25.60 31.74
C PHE A 551 -29.24 25.85 32.32
N GLY A 552 -28.24 25.11 31.79
CA GLY A 552 -26.84 25.27 32.13
C GLY A 552 -26.01 25.35 30.87
N ILE A 553 -25.04 26.26 30.85
CA ILE A 553 -24.02 26.32 29.81
C ILE A 553 -22.68 26.72 30.42
N HIS A 554 -21.63 26.03 30.04
CA HIS A 554 -20.25 26.31 30.39
C HIS A 554 -19.41 26.35 29.13
N ALA A 555 -18.63 27.42 29.00
CA ALA A 555 -17.69 27.57 27.91
C ALA A 555 -16.29 27.85 28.50
N ALA A 556 -15.27 27.17 27.96
CA ALA A 556 -13.88 27.40 28.32
C ALA A 556 -13.02 27.48 27.05
N LEU A 557 -12.22 28.55 26.97
CA LEU A 557 -11.29 28.76 25.87
C LEU A 557 -9.86 28.58 26.39
N TYR A 558 -9.18 27.56 25.86
CA TYR A 558 -7.78 27.25 26.17
C TYR A 558 -6.84 27.83 25.11
N SER A 559 -5.71 28.37 25.54
CA SER A 559 -4.63 28.79 24.68
C SER A 559 -3.98 27.57 23.96
N PRO A 560 -3.22 27.80 22.89
CA PRO A 560 -2.20 26.83 22.45
C PRO A 560 -1.25 26.48 23.60
N PRO A 561 -0.55 25.33 23.53
CA PRO A 561 0.49 25.01 24.50
C PRO A 561 1.57 26.10 24.56
N ILE A 562 1.97 26.45 25.77
CA ILE A 562 3.03 27.40 26.08
C ILE A 562 4.14 26.60 26.76
N TYR A 563 5.38 26.68 26.24
CA TYR A 563 6.50 25.86 26.74
C TYR A 563 6.12 24.37 26.87
N ASP A 564 5.49 23.83 25.81
CA ASP A 564 5.06 22.45 25.63
C ASP A 564 3.97 21.99 26.64
N ASN A 565 4.10 22.31 27.90
CA ASN A 565 3.32 21.75 29.01
C ASN A 565 2.18 22.63 29.51
N TRP A 566 2.23 23.96 29.35
CA TRP A 566 1.28 24.88 29.92
C TRP A 566 0.20 25.31 28.93
N ARG A 567 -1.02 25.46 29.42
CA ARG A 567 -2.11 26.10 28.70
C ARG A 567 -2.81 27.07 29.67
N LEU A 568 -3.09 28.28 29.23
CA LEU A 568 -3.94 29.21 29.96
C LEU A 568 -5.37 29.05 29.46
N PHE A 569 -6.33 29.29 30.34
CA PHE A 569 -7.73 29.27 29.92
C PHE A 569 -8.54 30.36 30.59
N THR A 570 -9.62 30.74 29.92
CA THR A 570 -10.69 31.54 30.48
C THR A 570 -11.99 30.78 30.32
N GLY A 571 -12.87 30.88 31.31
CA GLY A 571 -14.15 30.19 31.34
C GLY A 571 -15.30 31.14 31.66
N TRP A 572 -16.47 30.78 31.16
CA TRP A 572 -17.71 31.42 31.46
C TRP A 572 -18.79 30.35 31.71
N GLY A 573 -19.58 30.55 32.77
CA GLY A 573 -20.66 29.66 33.16
C GLY A 573 -21.95 30.42 33.44
N PHE A 574 -23.06 29.81 33.07
CA PHE A 574 -24.40 30.30 33.39
C PHE A 574 -25.32 29.09 33.71
N ASN A 575 -25.92 29.13 34.89
CA ASN A 575 -26.89 28.13 35.29
C ASN A 575 -28.15 28.81 35.82
N THR A 576 -29.33 28.32 35.45
CA THR A 576 -30.61 28.81 35.95
C THR A 576 -31.60 27.64 36.14
N GLY A 577 -32.49 27.76 37.07
CA GLY A 577 -33.59 26.81 37.35
C GLY A 577 -34.72 27.47 38.11
N GLN A 578 -35.92 26.95 37.99
CA GLN A 578 -37.10 27.42 38.73
C GLN A 578 -37.37 26.46 39.86
N PHE A 579 -37.42 27.00 41.08
CA PHE A 579 -37.74 26.30 42.33
C PHE A 579 -38.99 26.88 42.93
N ASP A 580 -39.53 26.26 43.98
CA ASP A 580 -40.70 26.77 44.71
C ASP A 580 -40.45 28.13 45.33
N GLU A 581 -39.19 28.37 45.74
CA GLU A 581 -38.76 29.65 46.36
C GLU A 581 -38.49 30.75 45.34
N GLY A 582 -38.46 30.46 44.05
CA GLY A 582 -38.19 31.37 42.98
C GLY A 582 -37.15 30.90 41.98
N LYS A 583 -36.71 31.83 41.14
CA LYS A 583 -35.72 31.53 40.09
C LYS A 583 -34.30 31.62 40.64
N GLY A 584 -33.59 30.49 40.57
CA GLY A 584 -32.16 30.46 40.82
C GLY A 584 -31.36 30.85 39.61
N ILE A 585 -30.31 31.65 39.78
CA ILE A 585 -29.35 32.04 38.75
C ILE A 585 -27.93 31.98 39.32
N ASN A 586 -27.01 31.33 38.65
CA ASN A 586 -25.60 31.39 38.94
C ASN A 586 -24.84 31.77 37.67
N ARG A 587 -23.92 32.72 37.79
CA ARG A 587 -23.02 33.19 36.73
C ARG A 587 -21.60 33.12 37.24
N ASP A 588 -20.72 32.58 36.44
CA ASP A 588 -19.32 32.53 36.77
C ASP A 588 -18.46 32.97 35.60
N LEU A 589 -17.39 33.65 35.93
CA LEU A 589 -16.29 33.99 35.02
C LEU A 589 -15.02 33.47 35.65
N SER A 590 -14.31 32.60 34.93
CA SER A 590 -13.11 31.96 35.46
C SER A 590 -11.89 32.18 34.58
N ALA A 591 -10.72 32.05 35.18
CA ALA A 591 -9.44 32.00 34.48
C ALA A 591 -8.54 31.00 35.21
N GLY A 592 -7.64 30.39 34.46
CA GLY A 592 -6.76 29.42 35.07
C GLY A 592 -5.61 28.99 34.19
N ALA A 593 -4.86 28.02 34.71
CA ALA A 593 -3.75 27.41 34.02
C ALA A 593 -3.83 25.91 34.16
N GLU A 594 -3.53 25.25 33.09
CA GLU A 594 -3.38 23.80 32.98
C GLU A 594 -1.91 23.47 32.73
N TRP A 595 -1.40 22.42 33.36
CA TRP A 595 -0.08 21.86 33.15
C TRP A 595 -0.18 20.35 32.89
N ARG A 596 0.47 19.88 31.85
CA ARG A 596 0.47 18.48 31.44
C ARG A 596 1.89 18.02 31.18
N SER A 597 2.27 16.93 31.79
CA SER A 597 3.50 16.22 31.44
C SER A 597 3.29 14.71 31.62
N ARG A 598 4.33 13.96 31.36
CA ARG A 598 4.28 12.52 31.58
C ARG A 598 3.75 12.24 32.99
N ASP A 599 2.77 11.35 33.06
CA ASP A 599 2.14 10.85 34.27
C ASP A 599 1.33 11.86 35.10
N LEU A 600 1.46 13.15 34.89
CA LEU A 600 0.86 14.16 35.75
C LEU A 600 0.13 15.24 34.95
N TRP A 601 -1.08 15.53 35.39
CA TRP A 601 -1.88 16.67 34.98
C TRP A 601 -2.28 17.51 36.19
N LEU A 602 -2.19 18.81 36.07
CA LEU A 602 -2.58 19.81 37.08
C LEU A 602 -3.44 20.89 36.43
N GLU A 603 -4.46 21.36 37.10
CA GLU A 603 -5.25 22.51 36.67
C GLU A 603 -5.61 23.36 37.89
N ALA A 604 -5.33 24.65 37.82
CA ALA A 604 -5.70 25.66 38.82
C ALA A 604 -6.64 26.68 38.19
N GLU A 605 -7.75 26.95 38.85
CA GLU A 605 -8.80 27.87 38.40
C GLU A 605 -9.17 28.85 39.50
N VAL A 606 -9.34 30.13 39.11
CA VAL A 606 -9.93 31.19 39.92
C VAL A 606 -11.22 31.63 39.22
N ALA A 607 -12.33 31.67 39.94
CA ALA A 607 -13.63 32.04 39.40
C ALA A 607 -14.29 33.16 40.25
N ASN A 608 -14.85 34.15 39.56
CA ASN A 608 -15.77 35.12 40.15
C ASN A 608 -17.19 34.59 39.91
N ARG A 609 -17.90 34.25 41.00
CA ARG A 609 -19.23 33.66 40.96
C ARG A 609 -20.27 34.61 41.55
N ASN A 610 -21.40 34.77 40.85
CA ASN A 610 -22.55 35.51 41.28
C ASN A 610 -23.82 34.66 41.18
N TYR A 611 -24.34 34.32 42.32
CA TYR A 611 -25.57 33.54 42.44
C TYR A 611 -26.73 34.31 43.14
N GLY A 612 -26.72 35.62 43.05
CA GLY A 612 -27.73 36.51 43.59
C GLY A 612 -27.40 37.10 44.96
N HIS A 613 -26.32 36.71 45.60
CA HIS A 613 -25.86 37.15 46.92
C HIS A 613 -24.56 37.97 46.89
N GLY A 614 -24.20 38.54 45.74
CA GLY A 614 -22.96 39.26 45.50
C GLY A 614 -21.96 38.41 44.67
N ASN A 615 -20.80 39.03 44.46
CA ASN A 615 -19.67 38.36 43.76
C ASN A 615 -18.78 37.68 44.79
N GLU A 616 -18.55 36.42 44.63
CA GLU A 616 -17.66 35.64 45.49
C GLU A 616 -16.54 34.95 44.72
N LEU A 617 -15.40 34.84 45.36
CA LEU A 617 -14.20 34.22 44.77
C LEU A 617 -14.19 32.71 45.02
N GLY A 618 -14.33 31.96 43.94
CA GLY A 618 -14.14 30.50 43.89
C GLY A 618 -12.70 30.16 43.50
N LEU A 619 -12.18 29.08 44.06
CA LEU A 619 -10.87 28.50 43.75
C LEU A 619 -11.04 27.02 43.51
N ARG A 620 -10.35 26.45 42.51
CA ARG A 620 -10.31 25.02 42.26
C ARG A 620 -8.89 24.60 41.87
N LEU A 621 -8.43 23.52 42.48
CA LEU A 621 -7.21 22.84 42.12
C LEU A 621 -7.59 21.38 41.80
N SER A 622 -7.24 20.89 40.61
CA SER A 622 -7.49 19.53 40.16
C SER A 622 -6.20 18.87 39.73
N SER A 623 -6.07 17.60 39.95
CA SER A 623 -4.88 16.83 39.54
C SER A 623 -5.21 15.37 39.31
N TRP A 624 -4.42 14.75 38.46
CA TRP A 624 -4.32 13.30 38.45
C TRP A 624 -2.91 12.85 38.14
N TYR A 625 -2.59 11.61 38.58
CA TYR A 625 -1.32 10.95 38.39
C TYR A 625 -1.52 9.51 37.89
N ASP A 626 -0.80 9.16 36.81
CA ASP A 626 -0.77 7.82 36.22
C ASP A 626 0.29 6.95 36.93
N LEU A 627 -0.16 6.02 37.76
CA LEU A 627 0.73 5.05 38.41
C LEU A 627 1.35 4.08 37.38
N ASN A 628 0.59 3.71 36.38
CA ASN A 628 0.97 2.88 35.26
C ASN A 628 -0.13 2.95 34.18
N ASP A 629 -0.07 2.12 33.13
CA ASP A 629 -1.08 2.11 32.05
C ASP A 629 -2.51 1.78 32.55
N GLN A 630 -2.63 1.11 33.69
CA GLN A 630 -3.93 0.64 34.17
C GLN A 630 -4.49 1.48 35.33
N TRP A 631 -3.65 2.05 36.15
CA TRP A 631 -4.07 2.74 37.36
C TRP A 631 -3.79 4.24 37.31
N ARG A 632 -4.85 5.04 37.59
CA ARG A 632 -4.75 6.50 37.72
C ARG A 632 -5.43 6.92 39.01
N LEU A 633 -4.73 7.71 39.78
CA LEU A 633 -5.25 8.39 40.97
C LEU A 633 -5.48 9.86 40.65
N GLY A 634 -6.59 10.42 41.09
CA GLY A 634 -6.84 11.83 40.85
C GLY A 634 -7.78 12.44 41.90
N GLY A 635 -7.86 13.75 41.88
CA GLY A 635 -8.75 14.45 42.79
C GLY A 635 -8.79 15.95 42.52
N SER A 636 -9.67 16.60 43.25
CA SER A 636 -9.81 18.05 43.24
C SER A 636 -10.18 18.59 44.60
N VAL A 637 -9.83 19.83 44.86
CA VAL A 637 -10.30 20.61 46.01
C VAL A 637 -10.82 21.94 45.49
N ALA A 638 -11.93 22.42 46.06
CA ALA A 638 -12.58 23.64 45.66
C ALA A 638 -13.08 24.44 46.87
N ARG A 639 -12.81 25.72 46.86
CA ARG A 639 -13.51 26.73 47.68
C ARG A 639 -14.61 27.32 46.81
N LEU A 640 -15.82 27.42 47.35
CA LEU A 640 -17.01 27.83 46.64
C LEU A 640 -17.19 26.92 45.40
N SER A 641 -17.46 25.64 45.64
CA SER A 641 -17.51 24.60 44.61
C SER A 641 -18.59 24.91 43.56
N ALA A 642 -18.25 24.70 42.27
CA ALA A 642 -19.20 24.72 41.17
C ALA A 642 -20.28 23.62 41.27
N GLU A 643 -19.97 22.58 42.02
CA GLU A 643 -20.84 21.41 42.23
C GLU A 643 -21.89 21.67 43.33
N THR A 644 -21.88 22.85 43.95
CA THR A 644 -22.92 23.25 44.88
C THR A 644 -24.29 23.30 44.21
N PRO A 645 -25.31 22.57 44.71
CA PRO A 645 -26.64 22.61 44.13
C PRO A 645 -27.17 24.03 43.91
N LEU A 646 -27.71 24.32 42.71
CA LEU A 646 -28.24 25.65 42.40
C LEU A 646 -29.32 26.11 43.37
N ARG A 647 -30.14 25.22 43.90
CA ARG A 647 -31.13 25.52 44.94
C ARG A 647 -30.48 25.94 46.26
N ALA A 648 -29.34 25.36 46.64
CA ALA A 648 -28.55 25.81 47.79
C ALA A 648 -28.04 27.24 47.57
N LEU A 649 -27.43 27.49 46.41
CA LEU A 649 -26.92 28.80 46.06
C LEU A 649 -28.00 29.87 46.03
N THR A 650 -29.21 29.55 45.52
CA THR A 650 -30.40 30.42 45.52
C THR A 650 -30.75 30.87 46.95
N ASN A 651 -30.56 30.00 47.92
CA ASN A 651 -30.76 30.28 49.34
C ASN A 651 -29.55 30.83 50.07
N GLY A 652 -28.51 31.29 49.33
CA GLY A 652 -27.32 31.88 49.92
C GLY A 652 -26.36 30.85 50.57
N ILE A 653 -26.55 29.58 50.28
CA ILE A 653 -25.74 28.49 50.84
C ILE A 653 -24.70 28.05 49.83
N SER A 654 -23.43 28.26 50.12
CA SER A 654 -22.30 27.80 49.35
C SER A 654 -21.66 26.56 49.95
N ALA A 655 -20.83 25.86 49.15
CA ALA A 655 -20.09 24.70 49.66
C ALA A 655 -18.62 24.75 49.26
N ASN A 656 -17.77 24.27 50.17
CA ASN A 656 -16.39 23.91 49.89
C ASN A 656 -16.32 22.38 49.81
N GLY A 657 -15.58 21.87 48.84
CA GLY A 657 -15.56 20.41 48.64
C GLY A 657 -14.30 19.90 48.00
N GLY A 658 -14.23 18.64 47.88
CA GLY A 658 -13.16 17.94 47.18
C GLY A 658 -13.65 16.62 46.61
N ASN A 659 -12.89 16.06 45.76
CA ASN A 659 -13.13 14.75 45.17
C ASN A 659 -11.80 13.98 45.10
N LEU A 660 -11.79 12.76 45.55
CA LEU A 660 -10.69 11.82 45.40
C LEU A 660 -11.23 10.62 44.64
N TRP A 661 -10.52 10.18 43.63
CA TRP A 661 -10.93 9.03 42.85
C TRP A 661 -9.75 8.18 42.41
N LEU A 662 -9.99 6.87 42.25
CA LEU A 662 -9.09 5.88 41.72
C LEU A 662 -9.74 5.18 40.54
N ARG A 663 -9.08 5.23 39.38
CA ARG A 663 -9.50 4.55 38.14
C ARG A 663 -8.60 3.35 37.91
N TRP A 664 -9.21 2.21 37.67
CA TRP A 664 -8.57 1.06 37.09
C TRP A 664 -9.15 0.80 35.71
N GLN A 665 -8.29 0.83 34.71
CA GLN A 665 -8.65 0.56 33.31
C GLN A 665 -7.81 -0.61 32.85
N GLN A 666 -8.39 -1.80 32.74
CA GLN A 666 -7.68 -2.97 32.25
C GLN A 666 -7.23 -2.76 30.80
N ASN A 667 -8.13 -2.23 29.97
CA ASN A 667 -7.94 -1.93 28.56
C ASN A 667 -9.12 -1.07 28.06
N GLU A 668 -9.24 -0.87 26.73
CA GLU A 668 -10.32 -0.13 26.09
C GLU A 668 -11.73 -0.66 26.37
N SER A 669 -11.84 -1.90 26.83
CA SER A 669 -13.13 -2.59 27.00
C SER A 669 -13.59 -2.67 28.45
N ARG A 670 -12.70 -2.46 29.42
CA ARG A 670 -13.03 -2.62 30.85
C ARG A 670 -12.38 -1.51 31.68
N GLU A 671 -13.24 -0.82 32.44
CA GLU A 671 -12.84 0.26 33.35
C GLU A 671 -13.67 0.17 34.63
N LEU A 672 -13.07 0.52 35.74
CA LEU A 672 -13.70 0.68 37.05
C LEU A 672 -13.15 1.96 37.70
N ARG A 673 -14.03 2.81 38.22
CA ARG A 673 -13.68 4.05 38.91
C ARG A 673 -14.38 4.09 40.26
N ALA A 674 -13.63 4.24 41.33
CA ALA A 674 -14.12 4.50 42.64
C ALA A 674 -13.87 5.94 43.01
N SER A 675 -14.83 6.60 43.70
CA SER A 675 -14.71 8.01 44.10
C SER A 675 -15.31 8.26 45.46
N VAL A 676 -14.76 9.29 46.13
CA VAL A 676 -15.31 9.82 47.38
C VAL A 676 -15.18 11.35 47.33
N ALA A 677 -16.30 12.05 47.64
CA ALA A 677 -16.36 13.49 47.56
C ALA A 677 -16.98 14.10 48.84
N PRO A 678 -16.15 14.58 49.76
CA PRO A 678 -16.59 15.34 50.92
C PRO A 678 -16.92 16.80 50.55
N SER A 679 -18.00 17.34 51.11
CA SER A 679 -18.38 18.73 50.98
C SER A 679 -18.88 19.29 52.30
N HIS A 680 -18.50 20.51 52.58
CA HIS A 680 -18.93 21.30 53.72
C HIS A 680 -19.71 22.51 53.27
N PHE A 681 -20.98 22.58 53.63
CA PHE A 681 -21.88 23.70 53.26
C PHE A 681 -21.85 24.80 54.31
N SER A 682 -22.12 26.03 53.89
CA SER A 682 -22.10 27.21 54.80
C SER A 682 -23.20 27.20 55.86
N ASP A 683 -24.26 26.40 55.68
CA ASP A 683 -25.30 26.11 56.68
C ASP A 683 -24.89 25.09 57.73
N GLY A 684 -23.63 24.52 57.63
CA GLY A 684 -23.10 23.54 58.56
C GLY A 684 -23.32 22.11 58.16
N ASN A 685 -23.99 21.82 57.04
CA ASN A 685 -24.16 20.46 56.55
C ASN A 685 -22.81 19.89 56.05
N ASN A 686 -22.48 18.69 56.44
CA ASN A 686 -21.37 17.89 55.89
C ASN A 686 -21.94 16.75 55.07
N ARG A 687 -21.66 16.81 53.77
CA ARG A 687 -22.04 15.77 52.82
C ARG A 687 -20.82 14.91 52.48
N LEU A 688 -21.00 13.61 52.43
CA LEU A 688 -20.04 12.68 51.87
C LEU A 688 -20.72 11.88 50.80
N GLU A 689 -20.29 12.08 49.56
CA GLU A 689 -20.72 11.29 48.42
C GLU A 689 -19.68 10.23 48.11
N TYR A 690 -20.13 9.06 47.64
CA TYR A 690 -19.28 7.95 47.24
C TYR A 690 -19.86 7.29 46.00
N GLY A 691 -18.97 6.82 45.13
CA GLY A 691 -19.36 6.20 43.87
C GLY A 691 -18.43 5.06 43.45
N LEU A 692 -19.01 4.12 42.75
CA LEU A 692 -18.29 3.10 41.98
C LEU A 692 -18.95 2.98 40.62
N GLU A 693 -18.20 3.32 39.61
CA GLU A 693 -18.63 3.25 38.20
C GLU A 693 -17.84 2.13 37.51
N GLY A 694 -18.54 1.28 36.78
CA GLY A 694 -17.92 0.22 35.99
C GLY A 694 -18.41 0.25 34.55
N ARG A 695 -17.51 -0.01 33.62
CA ARG A 695 -17.82 -0.21 32.20
C ARG A 695 -17.22 -1.50 31.71
N GLN A 696 -18.05 -2.30 31.05
CA GLN A 696 -17.63 -3.52 30.37
C GLN A 696 -18.19 -3.53 28.95
N ARG A 697 -17.31 -3.60 27.97
CA ARG A 697 -17.70 -3.81 26.58
C ARG A 697 -18.20 -5.24 26.39
N LEU A 698 -19.41 -5.37 25.88
CA LEU A 698 -20.06 -6.66 25.58
C LEU A 698 -19.81 -7.06 24.13
N LEU A 699 -19.95 -6.09 23.20
CA LEU A 699 -19.74 -6.29 21.77
C LEU A 699 -18.95 -5.13 21.18
N ALA A 700 -18.03 -5.48 20.29
CA ALA A 700 -17.30 -4.51 19.46
C ALA A 700 -17.34 -5.00 18.00
N GLY A 701 -17.53 -4.06 17.09
CA GLY A 701 -17.52 -4.31 15.65
C GLY A 701 -17.22 -3.02 14.91
N ALA A 702 -17.05 -3.11 13.59
CA ALA A 702 -16.69 -1.97 12.77
C ALA A 702 -17.63 -0.77 12.95
N ARG A 703 -18.93 -1.02 13.09
CA ARG A 703 -19.97 0.02 13.17
C ARG A 703 -20.76 0.05 14.47
N TYR A 704 -20.64 -0.96 15.33
CA TYR A 704 -21.42 -1.11 16.56
C TYR A 704 -20.50 -1.34 17.74
N ARG A 705 -20.85 -0.73 18.87
CA ARG A 705 -20.24 -0.93 20.17
C ARG A 705 -21.32 -0.98 21.24
N LEU A 706 -21.40 -2.07 21.96
CA LEU A 706 -22.33 -2.24 23.07
C LEU A 706 -21.54 -2.31 24.37
N ASP A 707 -21.72 -1.34 25.24
CA ASP A 707 -21.12 -1.26 26.57
C ASP A 707 -22.20 -1.47 27.64
N MET A 708 -21.90 -2.27 28.63
CA MET A 708 -22.64 -2.38 29.87
C MET A 708 -21.97 -1.47 30.90
N ASN A 709 -22.76 -0.58 31.50
CA ASN A 709 -22.31 0.29 32.56
C ASN A 709 -23.02 -0.09 33.87
N LEU A 710 -22.31 0.07 34.98
CA LEU A 710 -22.84 -0.12 36.32
C LEU A 710 -22.51 1.12 37.12
N THR A 711 -23.52 1.78 37.68
CA THR A 711 -23.37 2.90 38.58
C THR A 711 -23.85 2.48 39.97
N LEU A 712 -22.98 2.53 40.93
CA LEU A 712 -23.26 2.45 42.34
C LEU A 712 -22.89 3.80 42.93
N SER A 713 -23.83 4.50 43.55
CA SER A 713 -23.55 5.78 44.20
C SER A 713 -24.41 5.96 45.45
N GLY A 714 -23.98 6.81 46.30
CA GLY A 714 -24.75 7.19 47.47
C GLY A 714 -24.20 8.37 48.20
N SER A 715 -24.98 8.91 49.10
CA SER A 715 -24.56 10.03 49.90
C SER A 715 -24.93 9.83 51.40
N ARG A 716 -24.24 10.60 52.23
CA ARG A 716 -24.54 10.77 53.63
C ARG A 716 -24.41 12.23 53.99
N ASN A 717 -25.47 12.76 54.67
CA ASN A 717 -25.53 14.15 55.12
C ASN A 717 -25.61 14.20 56.63
N SER A 718 -25.04 15.25 57.24
CA SER A 718 -25.05 15.48 58.69
C SER A 718 -26.31 16.19 59.15
N GLN A 719 -26.93 17.02 58.30
CA GLN A 719 -28.16 17.75 58.60
C GLN A 719 -29.35 17.23 57.80
N GLU A 720 -30.54 17.51 58.33
CA GLU A 720 -31.82 17.32 57.71
C GLU A 720 -32.56 18.68 57.69
N ASN A 721 -33.58 18.87 56.88
CA ASN A 721 -34.37 20.11 56.80
C ASN A 721 -33.61 21.32 56.24
N VAL A 722 -32.80 21.12 55.26
CA VAL A 722 -32.15 22.22 54.46
C VAL A 722 -32.98 22.49 53.19
N PRO A 723 -32.84 23.67 52.54
CA PRO A 723 -33.68 24.04 51.41
C PRO A 723 -33.34 23.34 50.11
N TYR A 724 -32.35 22.53 50.07
CA TYR A 724 -31.93 21.74 48.90
C TYR A 724 -32.02 20.24 49.15
N TYR A 725 -32.03 19.42 48.12
CA TYR A 725 -32.09 17.97 48.25
C TYR A 725 -30.93 17.41 49.08
N ASN A 726 -31.23 16.78 50.19
CA ASN A 726 -30.26 16.42 51.21
C ASN A 726 -30.67 15.14 51.96
N PRO A 727 -30.68 14.00 51.32
CA PRO A 727 -31.08 12.72 51.98
C PRO A 727 -30.08 12.42 53.11
N LYS A 728 -30.58 11.99 54.25
CA LYS A 728 -29.73 11.56 55.36
C LYS A 728 -28.74 10.48 54.95
N ARG A 729 -29.23 9.52 54.20
CA ARG A 729 -28.41 8.48 53.49
C ARG A 729 -29.21 8.00 52.30
N ASP A 730 -28.56 7.80 51.25
CA ASP A 730 -29.12 7.19 50.04
C ASP A 730 -28.14 6.23 49.37
N PHE A 731 -28.66 5.42 48.47
CA PHE A 731 -27.89 4.50 47.64
C PHE A 731 -28.62 4.20 46.36
N THR A 732 -27.86 4.29 45.24
CA THR A 732 -28.28 4.00 43.89
C THR A 732 -27.56 2.77 43.37
N LEU A 733 -28.30 1.87 42.73
CA LEU A 733 -27.77 0.79 41.88
C LEU A 733 -28.41 0.93 40.53
N LEU A 734 -27.64 1.30 39.49
CA LEU A 734 -28.11 1.52 38.14
C LEU A 734 -27.23 0.84 37.10
N PRO A 735 -27.54 -0.42 36.72
CA PRO A 735 -27.01 -0.99 35.49
C PRO A 735 -27.65 -0.34 34.28
N SER A 736 -26.86 -0.09 33.23
CA SER A 736 -27.34 0.44 31.96
C SER A 736 -26.57 -0.14 30.79
N LEU A 737 -27.18 -0.11 29.62
CA LEU A 737 -26.59 -0.47 28.33
C LEU A 737 -26.46 0.78 27.48
N THR A 738 -25.34 0.91 26.81
CA THR A 738 -25.11 1.97 25.83
C THR A 738 -24.71 1.33 24.50
N LEU A 739 -25.47 1.59 23.44
CA LEU A 739 -25.21 1.15 22.10
C LEU A 739 -24.78 2.35 21.25
N ASP A 740 -23.55 2.37 20.81
CA ASP A 740 -23.04 3.29 19.81
C ASP A 740 -23.17 2.65 18.43
N HIS A 741 -23.69 3.40 17.46
CA HIS A 741 -23.81 3.00 16.08
C HIS A 741 -23.23 4.07 15.16
N THR A 742 -22.18 3.75 14.44
CA THR A 742 -21.57 4.63 13.42
C THR A 742 -22.44 4.63 12.17
N LEU A 743 -23.05 5.78 11.87
CA LEU A 743 -23.89 6.01 10.68
C LEU A 743 -23.04 6.27 9.43
N TYR A 744 -22.04 7.11 9.59
CA TYR A 744 -21.09 7.50 8.54
C TYR A 744 -19.69 7.62 9.12
N ARG A 745 -18.70 7.13 8.39
CA ARG A 745 -17.30 7.37 8.66
C ARG A 745 -16.55 7.52 7.34
N HIS A 746 -15.67 8.49 7.28
CA HIS A 746 -14.74 8.70 6.20
C HIS A 746 -13.49 9.37 6.76
N TYR A 747 -12.43 8.60 6.87
CA TYR A 747 -11.18 8.98 7.53
C TYR A 747 -11.40 9.54 8.95
N GLN A 748 -11.09 10.82 9.18
CA GLN A 748 -11.20 11.51 10.48
C GLN A 748 -12.58 12.14 10.71
N THR A 749 -13.55 11.90 9.85
CA THR A 749 -14.92 12.36 10.00
C THR A 749 -15.82 11.18 10.34
N GLU A 750 -16.50 11.27 11.47
CA GLU A 750 -17.45 10.24 11.93
C GLU A 750 -18.74 10.89 12.38
N TRP A 751 -19.87 10.30 11.98
CA TRP A 751 -21.20 10.60 12.49
C TRP A 751 -21.76 9.33 13.09
N SER A 752 -22.15 9.41 14.37
CA SER A 752 -22.67 8.29 15.14
C SER A 752 -23.94 8.65 15.89
N GLN A 753 -24.73 7.64 16.21
CA GLN A 753 -25.86 7.73 17.12
C GLN A 753 -25.65 6.83 18.32
N GLN A 754 -26.21 7.25 19.45
CA GLN A 754 -26.08 6.54 20.72
C GLN A 754 -27.46 6.27 21.31
N PHE A 755 -27.68 5.06 21.78
CA PHE A 755 -28.87 4.65 22.53
C PHE A 755 -28.43 4.22 23.91
N GLN A 756 -29.14 4.71 24.91
CA GLN A 756 -28.90 4.35 26.30
C GLN A 756 -30.17 3.84 26.95
N ALA A 757 -30.08 2.76 27.72
CA ALA A 757 -31.19 2.25 28.51
C ALA A 757 -30.68 1.72 29.84
N GLY A 758 -31.27 2.18 30.93
CA GLY A 758 -30.91 1.77 32.28
C GLY A 758 -32.13 1.53 33.14
N ALA A 759 -32.07 0.52 33.99
CA ALA A 759 -33.08 0.25 34.99
C ALA A 759 -32.42 -0.20 36.28
N GLY A 760 -32.77 0.45 37.37
CA GLY A 760 -32.12 0.22 38.64
C GLY A 760 -33.00 0.43 39.82
N SER A 761 -32.37 0.64 40.93
CA SER A 761 -33.08 0.82 42.22
C SER A 761 -32.41 1.93 43.03
N TYR A 762 -33.23 2.72 43.60
CA TYR A 762 -32.87 3.76 44.59
C TYR A 762 -33.38 3.42 45.96
N TRP A 763 -32.56 3.54 46.95
CA TRP A 763 -32.86 3.42 48.37
C TRP A 763 -32.51 4.73 49.04
N GLN A 764 -33.46 5.27 49.85
CA GLN A 764 -33.25 6.44 50.66
C GLN A 764 -33.73 6.11 52.06
N ARG A 765 -32.97 6.53 53.08
CA ARG A 765 -33.39 6.35 54.46
C ARG A 765 -34.74 6.97 54.72
N ASP A 766 -35.59 6.28 55.47
CA ASP A 766 -36.95 6.65 55.87
C ASP A 766 -37.99 6.57 54.74
N TYR A 767 -37.58 6.07 53.52
CA TYR A 767 -38.47 5.87 52.38
C TYR A 767 -38.37 4.45 51.85
N ALA A 768 -39.45 3.99 51.25
CA ALA A 768 -39.46 2.70 50.54
C ALA A 768 -38.52 2.72 49.31
N ARG A 769 -37.81 1.57 49.08
CA ARG A 769 -37.03 1.37 47.84
C ARG A 769 -37.93 1.56 46.63
N LYS A 770 -37.44 2.31 45.64
CA LYS A 770 -38.12 2.58 44.36
C LYS A 770 -37.23 2.35 43.16
N PRO A 771 -37.83 2.00 42.02
CA PRO A 771 -37.07 1.79 40.81
C PRO A 771 -36.67 3.14 40.18
N ILE A 772 -35.50 3.13 39.53
CA ILE A 772 -35.00 4.15 38.63
C ILE A 772 -35.10 3.63 37.22
N THR A 773 -35.42 4.47 36.27
CA THR A 773 -35.39 4.15 34.81
C THR A 773 -34.76 5.32 34.05
N GLN A 774 -33.88 4.99 33.11
CA GLN A 774 -33.16 5.95 32.27
C GLN A 774 -33.23 5.49 30.81
N LEU A 775 -33.58 6.41 29.91
CA LEU A 775 -33.49 6.21 28.48
C LEU A 775 -32.78 7.41 27.86
N GLY A 776 -31.97 7.17 26.84
CA GLY A 776 -31.28 8.23 26.14
C GLY A 776 -31.16 7.94 24.65
N TYR A 777 -31.24 8.98 23.85
CA TYR A 777 -30.95 8.96 22.45
C TYR A 777 -30.10 10.18 22.11
N GLY A 778 -28.94 9.94 21.48
CA GLY A 778 -28.03 11.04 21.12
C GLY A 778 -27.41 10.84 19.75
N GLN A 779 -26.84 11.93 19.28
CA GLN A 779 -26.01 11.96 18.08
C GLN A 779 -24.72 12.70 18.35
N ARG A 780 -23.65 12.26 17.69
CA ARG A 780 -22.31 12.86 17.78
C ARG A 780 -21.69 12.95 16.41
N VAL A 781 -21.05 14.08 16.15
CA VAL A 781 -20.26 14.33 14.94
C VAL A 781 -18.85 14.68 15.34
N SER A 782 -17.89 13.91 14.83
CA SER A 782 -16.47 14.26 14.88
C SER A 782 -16.05 14.65 13.47
N TRP A 783 -15.49 15.84 13.28
CA TRP A 783 -15.10 16.33 11.98
C TRP A 783 -13.63 16.70 11.95
N ASN A 784 -12.90 16.03 11.06
CA ASN A 784 -11.50 16.33 10.76
C ASN A 784 -10.56 16.33 11.99
N GLY A 785 -10.94 15.70 13.11
CA GLY A 785 -10.15 15.69 14.34
C GLY A 785 -10.08 17.04 15.08
N VAL A 786 -10.72 18.10 14.54
CA VAL A 786 -10.74 19.44 15.13
C VAL A 786 -12.08 19.80 15.78
N LEU A 787 -13.17 19.23 15.31
CA LEU A 787 -14.51 19.44 15.90
C LEU A 787 -15.04 18.10 16.41
N ASP A 788 -15.54 18.12 17.65
CA ASP A 788 -16.35 17.05 18.22
C ASP A 788 -17.57 17.68 18.88
N ALA A 789 -18.76 17.29 18.44
CA ALA A 789 -20.01 17.84 18.95
C ALA A 789 -21.03 16.74 19.19
N GLY A 790 -21.68 16.77 20.31
CA GLY A 790 -22.70 15.79 20.71
C GLY A 790 -23.96 16.45 21.23
N VAL A 791 -25.07 15.78 21.04
CA VAL A 791 -26.36 16.12 21.65
C VAL A 791 -27.03 14.83 22.11
N MET A 792 -27.61 14.83 23.33
CA MET A 792 -28.27 13.68 23.93
C MET A 792 -29.62 14.12 24.54
N LEU A 793 -30.69 13.56 24.05
CA LEU A 793 -31.99 13.62 24.71
C LEU A 793 -32.05 12.52 25.77
N GLN A 794 -32.38 12.89 27.00
CA GLN A 794 -32.47 11.99 28.15
C GLN A 794 -33.87 12.02 28.76
N PHE A 795 -34.30 10.85 29.14
CA PHE A 795 -35.50 10.64 29.93
C PHE A 795 -35.13 9.87 31.17
N GLU A 796 -35.45 10.40 32.33
CA GLU A 796 -35.17 9.77 33.62
C GLU A 796 -36.41 9.78 34.51
N LYS A 797 -36.62 8.71 35.24
CA LYS A 797 -37.50 8.66 36.38
C LYS A 797 -36.68 8.27 37.60
N HIS A 798 -36.52 9.21 38.51
CA HIS A 798 -35.78 9.06 39.74
C HIS A 798 -36.64 9.37 40.97
N PRO A 799 -36.58 8.62 42.07
CA PRO A 799 -37.31 8.94 43.27
C PRO A 799 -36.52 9.91 44.15
N TYR A 800 -37.21 10.94 44.65
CA TYR A 800 -36.75 11.91 45.64
C TYR A 800 -37.75 11.97 46.73
N ASP A 801 -37.29 11.84 47.98
CA ASP A 801 -38.12 11.89 49.17
C ASP A 801 -39.42 11.06 49.09
N GLY A 802 -39.25 9.85 48.55
CA GLY A 802 -40.35 8.89 48.37
C GLY A 802 -41.30 9.18 47.18
N LYS A 803 -41.14 10.25 46.40
CA LYS A 803 -41.89 10.56 45.18
C LYS A 803 -41.03 10.27 43.93
N ARG A 804 -41.62 9.67 42.91
CA ARG A 804 -40.92 9.51 41.61
C ARG A 804 -41.11 10.76 40.76
N GLU A 805 -40.05 11.43 40.48
CA GLU A 805 -40.02 12.56 39.56
C GLU A 805 -39.61 12.08 38.16
N ARG A 806 -40.25 12.66 37.14
CA ARG A 806 -39.87 12.50 35.73
C ARG A 806 -39.06 13.71 35.32
N ASN A 807 -37.98 13.49 34.65
CA ASN A 807 -37.15 14.51 34.04
C ASN A 807 -36.87 14.17 32.56
N ILE A 808 -37.14 15.14 31.69
CA ILE A 808 -36.79 15.08 30.28
C ILE A 808 -35.86 16.28 29.99
N GLY A 809 -34.69 15.99 29.48
CA GLY A 809 -33.72 17.04 29.22
C GLY A 809 -32.85 16.72 28.00
N VAL A 810 -32.17 17.73 27.52
CA VAL A 810 -31.16 17.64 26.49
C VAL A 810 -29.82 18.05 27.07
N THR A 811 -28.79 17.23 26.84
CA THR A 811 -27.42 17.64 27.09
C THR A 811 -26.73 17.84 25.76
N PHE A 812 -25.79 18.78 25.70
CA PHE A 812 -24.98 19.03 24.53
C PHE A 812 -23.54 19.35 24.92
N ASP A 813 -22.62 18.96 24.05
CA ASP A 813 -21.20 19.31 24.19
C ASP A 813 -20.60 19.64 22.83
N LEU A 814 -19.57 20.49 22.84
CA LEU A 814 -18.80 20.85 21.69
C LEU A 814 -17.35 21.07 22.12
N ASN A 815 -16.45 20.48 21.39
CA ASN A 815 -15.02 20.71 21.48
C ASN A 815 -14.51 21.11 20.10
N TYR A 816 -13.96 22.32 19.99
CA TYR A 816 -13.46 22.85 18.73
C TYR A 816 -12.05 23.37 18.88
N ARG A 817 -11.15 22.93 18.02
CA ARG A 817 -9.76 23.33 17.95
C ARG A 817 -9.51 24.14 16.69
N PHE A 818 -8.81 25.27 16.81
CA PHE A 818 -8.59 26.24 15.73
C PHE A 818 -7.29 27.06 15.89
#